data_ba921a7ed6c3f599b316585ca6eaceb3
#
_entry.id   ba921a7ed6c3f599b316585ca6eaceb3
#
_cell.length_a   1.000
_cell.length_b   1.000
_cell.length_c   1.000
_cell.angle_alpha   90.00
_cell.angle_beta   90.00
_cell.angle_gamma   90.00
#
_symmetry.space_group_name_H-M   'P 1'
#
loop_
_entity.id
_entity.type
_entity.pdbx_description
1 polymer ?
#
loop_
_entity_poly.entity_id
_entity_poly.type
_entity_poly.pdbx_seq_one_letter_code
_entity_poly.pdbx_strand_id
1 'polypeptide(L)'
;MTRKFLFLFIGVFLIGSLAFSQEIQVQELEHKNPLAGVQITVKKSKESIFTSSEGKANLSIFTEKNDLILSLSGYQTLVLTWEQLEAKDYLVFLEPSPFTLQTTVISASRWNQNALDVPGKIRGLDRQELFLKHPVTTADWLGGSGEVFVQKSQLGGGSPMIRGFSANRLLYSIDGVRMNTAIFRSGNLQQVISLDPFAIQNTEILFGPGSVMYGSDAIGGVMVFETLSPDLENQSFQGNILTRYSSAYAENTYHLDFSFGKGKWSFLSSASYFNYGDLIMGKNKGQPSYLREQFLSRQNGVDVELANSNPRKQVGTAYSQVNLMQKIRLQISKHVQLDYAFHYSTTSNVPRYDRLIEKRDGKLRFARWDYGPQRWMMQQLAWKMTSATPLYDEFKLSLAYQYFEESRIERRVGNPIEFRREEQVHAFSINADFLKTIRDKNFLSYGIEAVKNRVSSNGETTNITNLTLSPTSSRYPESIWDSWAVYSNYSAELSTQMKMQGALRVNLNSLEADFTKNLSYYPLPVSSYRDRYFSLTGNLGIVFQAHPNFSLSPLISTGFRAPNVDDMGKIFDSAPGTVLIPNPSLGPEYAYNAELNVHQQIGGIVKVDITGYYTLLDHAMVRRESTLNGQSQIVYNGQLSKVFALQNASFAEIKGLQAGIELVLHKHLLFTSRYNWQKGKEELDDKSTSPSRHAAPAFGTSKLSFKKANFQIDFHAQYSAEVPFDQMPQEELSKPAIYATNSEGNLYSPSWIIFSLSGQFQLSPRISLAGGIENIGDLQYRPYSSGLVSPGRNFHLTLKGNF
;
A
#
# COMPACT_ATOMS: atom_id res chain seq x y z
N MET A 1 33.63 -96.16 -11.89
CA MET A 1 32.17 -96.44 -11.86
C MET A 1 31.48 -95.07 -11.84
N THR A 2 30.86 -94.78 -12.92
CA THR A 2 30.34 -93.51 -13.38
C THR A 2 28.86 -93.39 -13.07
N ARG A 3 28.40 -92.28 -12.54
CA ARG A 3 27.03 -91.90 -12.62
C ARG A 3 26.93 -90.41 -13.01
N LYS A 4 26.43 -90.16 -14.20
CA LYS A 4 26.05 -88.88 -14.75
C LYS A 4 24.70 -88.40 -14.09
N PHE A 5 24.66 -87.18 -13.58
CA PHE A 5 23.44 -86.54 -13.24
C PHE A 5 23.17 -85.40 -14.22
N LEU A 6 21.99 -85.49 -14.88
CA LEU A 6 21.47 -84.54 -15.84
C LEU A 6 20.69 -83.45 -15.04
N PHE A 7 21.13 -82.18 -15.06
CA PHE A 7 20.39 -81.11 -14.54
C PHE A 7 19.62 -80.42 -15.65
N LEU A 8 18.27 -80.47 -15.52
CA LEU A 8 17.31 -79.74 -16.36
C LEU A 8 17.22 -78.33 -15.86
N PHE A 9 17.68 -77.37 -16.68
CA PHE A 9 17.51 -75.92 -16.37
C PHE A 9 16.14 -75.51 -16.86
N ILE A 10 15.17 -75.27 -15.92
CA ILE A 10 13.89 -74.55 -16.18
C ILE A 10 14.20 -73.09 -16.06
N GLY A 11 14.33 -72.39 -17.20
CA GLY A 11 14.40 -70.95 -17.27
C GLY A 11 13.01 -70.34 -17.01
N VAL A 12 12.81 -69.83 -15.80
CA VAL A 12 11.67 -68.97 -15.53
C VAL A 12 11.98 -67.53 -16.09
N PHE A 13 11.35 -67.22 -17.22
CA PHE A 13 11.35 -65.87 -17.73
C PHE A 13 10.47 -65.02 -16.76
N LEU A 14 11.13 -64.31 -15.83
CA LEU A 14 10.51 -63.19 -15.14
C LEU A 14 10.39 -62.02 -16.14
N ILE A 15 9.21 -61.91 -16.76
CA ILE A 15 8.82 -60.65 -17.44
C ILE A 15 8.62 -59.62 -16.33
N GLY A 16 9.70 -58.88 -15.95
CA GLY A 16 9.58 -57.68 -15.20
C GLY A 16 8.86 -56.66 -16.08
N SER A 17 7.62 -56.37 -15.77
CA SER A 17 6.95 -55.18 -16.30
C SER A 17 7.77 -53.95 -15.87
N LEU A 18 8.60 -53.46 -16.79
CA LEU A 18 9.17 -52.10 -16.69
C LEU A 18 7.97 -51.12 -16.71
N ALA A 19 7.55 -50.76 -15.54
CA ALA A 19 6.69 -49.59 -15.38
C ALA A 19 7.55 -48.39 -15.85
N PHE A 20 7.36 -47.98 -17.10
CA PHE A 20 7.91 -46.73 -17.59
C PHE A 20 7.25 -45.61 -16.73
N SER A 21 8.03 -45.01 -15.85
CA SER A 21 7.66 -43.80 -15.19
C SER A 21 7.48 -42.73 -16.29
N GLN A 22 6.24 -42.33 -16.53
CA GLN A 22 5.93 -41.26 -17.48
C GLN A 22 6.32 -39.94 -16.82
N GLU A 23 7.59 -39.52 -16.99
CA GLU A 23 8.13 -38.27 -16.48
C GLU A 23 8.06 -37.20 -17.58
N ILE A 24 7.34 -36.10 -17.32
CA ILE A 24 7.32 -34.91 -18.18
C ILE A 24 8.47 -33.99 -17.80
N GLN A 25 9.10 -33.37 -18.79
CA GLN A 25 10.07 -32.31 -18.61
C GLN A 25 9.53 -31.00 -19.21
N VAL A 26 9.46 -29.94 -18.41
CA VAL A 26 8.97 -28.64 -18.84
C VAL A 26 10.12 -27.65 -18.85
N GLN A 27 10.29 -26.95 -19.97
CA GLN A 27 11.36 -25.98 -20.20
C GLN A 27 10.77 -24.67 -20.76
N GLU A 28 11.53 -23.59 -20.62
CA GLU A 28 11.24 -22.31 -21.28
C GLU A 28 11.52 -22.42 -22.79
N LEU A 29 10.65 -21.86 -23.62
CA LEU A 29 10.75 -21.99 -25.08
C LEU A 29 12.02 -21.34 -25.66
N GLU A 30 12.41 -20.13 -25.18
CA GLU A 30 13.52 -19.34 -25.73
C GLU A 30 14.90 -19.84 -25.26
N HIS A 31 15.08 -20.01 -23.97
CA HIS A 31 16.38 -20.34 -23.37
C HIS A 31 16.54 -21.81 -23.01
N LYS A 32 15.47 -22.61 -23.14
CA LYS A 32 15.43 -24.04 -22.78
C LYS A 32 15.84 -24.32 -21.32
N ASN A 33 15.70 -23.35 -20.46
CA ASN A 33 15.91 -23.53 -19.03
C ASN A 33 14.80 -24.38 -18.43
N PRO A 34 15.10 -25.30 -17.51
CA PRO A 34 14.08 -26.07 -16.82
C PRO A 34 13.18 -25.17 -16.00
N LEU A 35 11.88 -25.41 -16.04
CA LEU A 35 10.89 -24.63 -15.31
C LEU A 35 10.40 -25.38 -14.06
N ALA A 36 10.86 -24.92 -12.90
CA ALA A 36 10.39 -25.40 -11.61
C ALA A 36 9.01 -24.84 -11.25
N GLY A 37 8.21 -25.63 -10.52
CA GLY A 37 6.92 -25.17 -10.00
C GLY A 37 5.81 -25.04 -11.04
N VAL A 38 5.97 -25.61 -12.25
CA VAL A 38 4.86 -25.68 -13.21
C VAL A 38 3.80 -26.60 -12.64
N GLN A 39 2.60 -26.04 -12.44
CA GLN A 39 1.44 -26.81 -12.05
C GLN A 39 0.91 -27.58 -13.26
N ILE A 40 0.80 -28.90 -13.12
CA ILE A 40 0.23 -29.79 -14.12
C ILE A 40 -1.05 -30.39 -13.54
N THR A 41 -2.15 -30.18 -14.24
CA THR A 41 -3.46 -30.71 -13.88
C THR A 41 -4.06 -31.44 -15.07
N VAL A 42 -4.89 -32.43 -14.80
CA VAL A 42 -5.69 -33.11 -15.83
C VAL A 42 -7.11 -32.53 -15.80
N LYS A 43 -7.63 -32.16 -16.96
CA LYS A 43 -8.97 -31.58 -17.10
C LYS A 43 -10.03 -32.52 -16.47
N LYS A 44 -10.81 -31.98 -15.52
CA LYS A 44 -11.78 -32.70 -14.67
C LYS A 44 -11.17 -33.56 -13.54
N SER A 45 -9.85 -33.67 -13.39
CA SER A 45 -9.23 -34.30 -12.21
C SER A 45 -9.08 -33.28 -11.08
N LYS A 46 -9.05 -33.76 -9.84
CA LYS A 46 -8.76 -32.98 -8.66
C LYS A 46 -7.26 -32.96 -8.31
N GLU A 47 -6.49 -33.80 -8.97
CA GLU A 47 -5.08 -34.00 -8.70
C GLU A 47 -4.24 -32.98 -9.48
N SER A 48 -3.28 -32.39 -8.82
CA SER A 48 -2.26 -31.54 -9.42
C SER A 48 -0.88 -31.93 -8.93
N ILE A 49 0.10 -31.83 -9.80
CA ILE A 49 1.51 -32.02 -9.48
C ILE A 49 2.30 -30.79 -9.91
N PHE A 50 3.48 -30.64 -9.34
CA PHE A 50 4.38 -29.53 -9.67
C PHE A 50 5.70 -30.09 -10.19
N THR A 51 6.32 -29.35 -11.12
CA THR A 51 7.66 -29.69 -11.59
C THR A 51 8.72 -29.39 -10.53
N SER A 52 9.74 -30.23 -10.46
CA SER A 52 10.94 -30.06 -9.62
C SER A 52 11.82 -28.88 -10.10
N SER A 53 12.93 -28.62 -9.39
CA SER A 53 13.96 -27.65 -9.81
C SER A 53 14.59 -27.97 -11.17
N GLU A 54 14.51 -29.24 -11.61
CA GLU A 54 14.95 -29.69 -12.93
C GLU A 54 13.85 -29.59 -14.00
N GLY A 55 12.68 -29.02 -13.66
CA GLY A 55 11.54 -28.95 -14.56
C GLY A 55 10.82 -30.28 -14.80
N LYS A 56 10.99 -31.29 -13.94
CA LYS A 56 10.47 -32.64 -14.12
C LYS A 56 9.31 -32.95 -13.18
N ALA A 57 8.34 -33.75 -13.67
CA ALA A 57 7.23 -34.22 -12.86
C ALA A 57 6.79 -35.63 -13.33
N ASN A 58 6.34 -36.45 -12.37
CA ASN A 58 5.88 -37.83 -12.66
C ASN A 58 4.37 -37.81 -12.88
N LEU A 59 3.93 -38.16 -14.10
CA LEU A 59 2.54 -38.19 -14.52
C LEU A 59 1.78 -39.47 -14.11
N SER A 60 2.42 -40.45 -13.50
CA SER A 60 1.80 -41.73 -13.12
C SER A 60 0.71 -41.59 -12.05
N ILE A 61 0.63 -40.44 -11.39
CA ILE A 61 -0.42 -40.11 -10.42
C ILE A 61 -1.78 -39.92 -11.10
N PHE A 62 -1.81 -39.51 -12.36
CA PHE A 62 -3.05 -39.28 -13.09
C PHE A 62 -3.60 -40.58 -13.66
N THR A 63 -4.74 -41.02 -13.17
CA THR A 63 -5.46 -42.22 -13.61
C THR A 63 -6.33 -41.96 -14.85
N GLU A 64 -6.75 -40.72 -15.07
CA GLU A 64 -7.56 -40.32 -16.21
C GLU A 64 -6.72 -39.63 -17.28
N LYS A 65 -6.83 -40.08 -18.54
CA LYS A 65 -6.13 -39.50 -19.70
C LYS A 65 -6.97 -38.40 -20.39
N ASN A 66 -7.40 -37.39 -19.64
CA ASN A 66 -8.02 -36.18 -20.20
C ASN A 66 -6.92 -35.14 -20.55
N ASP A 67 -7.31 -34.04 -21.20
CA ASP A 67 -6.36 -32.96 -21.55
C ASP A 67 -5.54 -32.51 -20.33
N LEU A 68 -4.21 -32.38 -20.51
CA LEU A 68 -3.31 -31.81 -19.51
C LEU A 68 -3.28 -30.31 -19.65
N ILE A 69 -3.34 -29.64 -18.51
CA ILE A 69 -3.22 -28.19 -18.40
C ILE A 69 -1.92 -27.91 -17.63
N LEU A 70 -0.98 -27.24 -18.30
CA LEU A 70 0.27 -26.79 -17.70
C LEU A 70 0.20 -25.28 -17.47
N SER A 71 0.42 -24.84 -16.23
CA SER A 71 0.37 -23.43 -15.88
C SER A 71 1.53 -23.06 -14.95
N LEU A 72 2.15 -21.92 -15.24
CA LEU A 72 3.18 -21.31 -14.40
C LEU A 72 3.01 -19.79 -14.49
N SER A 73 3.14 -19.12 -13.36
CA SER A 73 3.09 -17.65 -13.34
C SER A 73 4.19 -17.07 -14.23
N GLY A 74 3.83 -16.12 -15.11
CA GLY A 74 4.74 -15.55 -16.10
C GLY A 74 4.86 -16.35 -17.41
N TYR A 75 4.10 -17.42 -17.59
CA TYR A 75 4.06 -18.24 -18.80
C TYR A 75 2.64 -18.41 -19.33
N GLN A 76 2.50 -18.64 -20.64
CA GLN A 76 1.20 -18.95 -21.24
C GLN A 76 0.76 -20.34 -20.77
N THR A 77 -0.49 -20.44 -20.34
CA THR A 77 -1.08 -21.73 -20.00
C THR A 77 -1.17 -22.60 -21.25
N LEU A 78 -0.63 -23.78 -21.20
CA LEU A 78 -0.62 -24.74 -22.32
C LEU A 78 -1.57 -25.88 -22.01
N VAL A 79 -2.43 -26.21 -22.98
CA VAL A 79 -3.32 -27.37 -22.90
C VAL A 79 -2.88 -28.36 -23.97
N LEU A 80 -2.60 -29.60 -23.56
CA LEU A 80 -2.15 -30.69 -24.44
C LEU A 80 -3.00 -31.93 -24.24
N THR A 81 -3.28 -32.66 -25.32
CA THR A 81 -3.76 -34.03 -25.19
C THR A 81 -2.59 -34.97 -24.86
N TRP A 82 -2.89 -36.17 -24.34
CA TRP A 82 -1.86 -37.16 -24.09
C TRP A 82 -1.13 -37.58 -25.38
N GLU A 83 -1.83 -37.68 -26.49
CA GLU A 83 -1.24 -37.97 -27.80
C GLU A 83 -0.25 -36.90 -28.25
N GLN A 84 -0.59 -35.62 -28.01
CA GLN A 84 0.32 -34.48 -28.29
C GLN A 84 1.54 -34.50 -27.39
N LEU A 85 1.40 -34.94 -26.13
CA LEU A 85 2.50 -35.06 -25.18
C LEU A 85 3.43 -36.22 -25.56
N GLU A 86 2.88 -37.37 -25.89
CA GLU A 86 3.63 -38.52 -26.38
C GLU A 86 4.40 -38.19 -27.67
N ALA A 87 3.76 -37.51 -28.62
CA ALA A 87 4.39 -37.08 -29.87
C ALA A 87 5.56 -36.08 -29.66
N LYS A 88 5.66 -35.50 -28.48
CA LYS A 88 6.76 -34.59 -28.04
C LYS A 88 7.75 -35.27 -27.09
N ASP A 89 7.75 -36.60 -27.01
CA ASP A 89 8.61 -37.35 -26.08
C ASP A 89 8.59 -36.84 -24.66
N TYR A 90 7.44 -36.37 -24.15
CA TYR A 90 7.23 -35.78 -22.84
C TYR A 90 8.07 -34.53 -22.56
N LEU A 91 8.63 -33.89 -23.59
CA LEU A 91 9.31 -32.59 -23.48
C LEU A 91 8.38 -31.47 -23.93
N VAL A 92 8.09 -30.59 -23.02
CA VAL A 92 7.15 -29.47 -23.21
C VAL A 92 7.86 -28.15 -23.03
N PHE A 93 7.57 -27.20 -23.91
CA PHE A 93 8.05 -25.81 -23.81
C PHE A 93 6.90 -24.89 -23.47
N LEU A 94 7.06 -24.10 -22.40
CA LEU A 94 6.17 -23.01 -22.10
C LEU A 94 6.74 -21.71 -22.67
N GLU A 95 5.88 -20.96 -23.31
CA GLU A 95 6.19 -19.63 -23.84
C GLU A 95 6.00 -18.60 -22.72
N PRO A 96 6.99 -17.71 -22.45
CA PRO A 96 6.80 -16.62 -21.51
C PRO A 96 5.55 -15.81 -21.84
N SER A 97 4.71 -15.56 -20.85
CA SER A 97 3.57 -14.68 -21.04
C SER A 97 4.04 -13.23 -20.86
N PRO A 98 3.81 -12.35 -21.83
CA PRO A 98 4.08 -10.93 -21.64
C PRO A 98 3.13 -10.27 -20.64
N PHE A 99 2.02 -10.94 -20.30
CA PHE A 99 1.10 -10.47 -19.26
C PHE A 99 1.61 -10.92 -17.88
N THR A 100 1.80 -9.96 -16.98
CA THR A 100 2.01 -10.27 -15.57
C THR A 100 0.67 -10.73 -14.97
N LEU A 101 0.44 -12.03 -14.94
CA LEU A 101 -0.71 -12.62 -14.26
C LEU A 101 -0.35 -12.77 -12.78
N GLN A 102 -0.80 -11.83 -11.96
CA GLN A 102 -0.92 -12.12 -10.54
C GLN A 102 -2.07 -13.11 -10.38
N THR A 103 -1.73 -14.38 -10.30
CA THR A 103 -2.72 -15.47 -10.23
C THR A 103 -3.25 -15.66 -8.81
N THR A 104 -2.48 -15.28 -7.80
CA THR A 104 -2.80 -15.50 -6.40
C THR A 104 -2.84 -14.18 -5.64
N VAL A 105 -3.87 -14.00 -4.82
CA VAL A 105 -4.06 -12.85 -3.93
C VAL A 105 -4.41 -13.32 -2.52
N ILE A 106 -4.04 -12.52 -1.52
CA ILE A 106 -4.28 -12.79 -0.10
C ILE A 106 -5.26 -11.78 0.49
N SER A 107 -5.30 -10.57 -0.07
CA SER A 107 -6.04 -9.44 0.51
C SER A 107 -7.55 -9.67 0.65
N ALA A 108 -8.16 -10.50 -0.20
CA ALA A 108 -9.61 -10.70 -0.19
C ALA A 108 -10.10 -11.58 0.97
N SER A 109 -9.28 -12.52 1.47
CA SER A 109 -9.72 -13.48 2.51
C SER A 109 -8.69 -13.73 3.60
N ARG A 110 -7.52 -13.06 3.56
CA ARG A 110 -6.32 -13.34 4.37
C ARG A 110 -5.65 -14.70 4.05
N TRP A 111 -6.13 -15.41 3.03
CA TRP A 111 -5.60 -16.69 2.54
C TRP A 111 -5.38 -16.63 1.05
N ASN A 112 -4.45 -17.46 0.57
CA ASN A 112 -4.16 -17.56 -0.84
C ASN A 112 -5.39 -18.01 -1.63
N GLN A 113 -5.78 -17.23 -2.64
CA GLN A 113 -6.87 -17.58 -3.56
C GLN A 113 -6.58 -17.04 -4.96
N ASN A 114 -7.23 -17.61 -5.96
CA ASN A 114 -7.07 -17.12 -7.32
C ASN A 114 -7.73 -15.74 -7.48
N ALA A 115 -6.98 -14.77 -8.02
CA ALA A 115 -7.47 -13.41 -8.22
C ALA A 115 -8.74 -13.33 -9.10
N LEU A 116 -8.87 -14.24 -10.08
CA LEU A 116 -10.05 -14.31 -10.97
C LEU A 116 -11.30 -14.82 -10.27
N ASP A 117 -11.17 -15.42 -9.09
CA ASP A 117 -12.28 -15.94 -8.28
C ASP A 117 -12.80 -14.90 -7.27
N VAL A 118 -12.13 -13.75 -7.17
CA VAL A 118 -12.50 -12.65 -6.28
C VAL A 118 -13.39 -11.67 -7.01
N PRO A 119 -14.60 -11.37 -6.48
CA PRO A 119 -15.49 -10.41 -7.15
C PRO A 119 -15.02 -8.96 -7.09
N GLY A 120 -14.21 -8.58 -6.08
CA GLY A 120 -13.68 -7.24 -5.90
C GLY A 120 -12.41 -6.97 -6.72
N LYS A 121 -12.20 -5.70 -7.09
CA LYS A 121 -10.97 -5.30 -7.79
C LYS A 121 -9.77 -5.36 -6.86
N ILE A 122 -8.74 -6.11 -7.26
CA ILE A 122 -7.43 -6.19 -6.59
C ILE A 122 -6.34 -5.89 -7.61
N ARG A 123 -5.37 -5.07 -7.22
CA ARG A 123 -4.17 -4.77 -8.01
C ARG A 123 -2.93 -5.17 -7.26
N GLY A 124 -2.17 -6.09 -7.83
CA GLY A 124 -0.84 -6.39 -7.36
C GLY A 124 0.23 -5.52 -8.01
N LEU A 125 1.29 -5.26 -7.27
CA LEU A 125 2.48 -4.57 -7.74
C LEU A 125 3.67 -5.52 -7.67
N ASP A 126 4.31 -5.74 -8.82
CA ASP A 126 5.46 -6.63 -8.93
C ASP A 126 6.72 -5.94 -8.40
N ARG A 127 7.42 -6.58 -7.47
CA ARG A 127 8.71 -6.13 -6.93
C ARG A 127 9.75 -5.85 -8.02
N GLN A 128 9.72 -6.56 -9.15
CA GLN A 128 10.66 -6.35 -10.25
C GLN A 128 10.54 -4.93 -10.84
N GLU A 129 9.33 -4.35 -10.85
CA GLU A 129 9.11 -2.98 -11.32
C GLU A 129 9.71 -1.90 -10.38
N LEU A 130 10.03 -2.25 -9.12
CA LEU A 130 10.61 -1.31 -8.14
C LEU A 130 11.91 -0.67 -8.65
N PHE A 131 12.75 -1.48 -9.31
CA PHE A 131 14.04 -1.00 -9.82
C PHE A 131 13.92 -0.09 -11.04
N LEU A 132 12.84 -0.25 -11.81
CA LEU A 132 12.56 0.56 -13.00
C LEU A 132 11.79 1.84 -12.68
N LYS A 133 10.93 1.82 -11.64
CA LYS A 133 10.04 2.94 -11.27
C LYS A 133 10.66 3.92 -10.28
N HIS A 134 11.81 3.61 -9.70
CA HIS A 134 12.56 4.50 -8.80
C HIS A 134 11.69 5.23 -7.73
N PRO A 135 10.85 4.53 -6.92
CA PRO A 135 10.05 5.20 -5.92
C PRO A 135 10.93 5.76 -4.79
N VAL A 136 10.68 7.00 -4.39
CA VAL A 136 11.35 7.64 -3.23
C VAL A 136 10.81 7.08 -1.92
N THR A 137 9.50 6.83 -1.87
CA THR A 137 8.78 6.30 -0.70
C THR A 137 7.83 5.18 -1.11
N THR A 138 7.31 4.43 -0.15
CA THR A 138 6.25 3.43 -0.40
C THR A 138 4.97 4.08 -0.94
N ALA A 139 4.69 5.37 -0.64
CA ALA A 139 3.59 6.08 -1.29
C ALA A 139 3.81 6.23 -2.80
N ASP A 140 5.04 6.56 -3.23
CA ASP A 140 5.38 6.65 -4.67
C ASP A 140 5.27 5.29 -5.35
N TRP A 141 5.65 4.22 -4.65
CA TRP A 141 5.47 2.86 -5.11
C TRP A 141 4.01 2.55 -5.42
N LEU A 142 3.09 2.90 -4.50
CA LEU A 142 1.65 2.77 -4.71
C LEU A 142 1.16 3.63 -5.88
N GLY A 143 1.62 4.89 -5.97
CA GLY A 143 1.30 5.80 -7.08
C GLY A 143 1.76 5.28 -8.44
N GLY A 144 2.88 4.57 -8.47
CA GLY A 144 3.41 3.89 -9.64
C GLY A 144 2.48 2.81 -10.22
N SER A 145 1.45 2.36 -9.49
CA SER A 145 0.40 1.48 -10.01
C SER A 145 -0.41 2.10 -11.15
N GLY A 146 -0.49 3.43 -11.20
CA GLY A 146 -1.36 4.19 -12.11
C GLY A 146 -2.83 4.18 -11.70
N GLU A 147 -3.18 3.60 -10.54
CA GLU A 147 -4.55 3.48 -10.04
C GLU A 147 -4.73 4.10 -8.64
N VAL A 148 -3.63 4.54 -8.02
CA VAL A 148 -3.59 5.29 -6.76
C VAL A 148 -3.03 6.67 -7.04
N PHE A 149 -3.76 7.71 -6.67
CA PHE A 149 -3.26 9.08 -6.71
C PHE A 149 -2.50 9.38 -5.42
N VAL A 150 -1.40 10.14 -5.48
CA VAL A 150 -0.58 10.44 -4.29
C VAL A 150 -0.45 11.94 -4.11
N GLN A 151 -0.87 12.43 -2.95
CA GLN A 151 -0.67 13.80 -2.48
C GLN A 151 0.58 13.88 -1.61
N LYS A 152 1.38 14.95 -1.75
CA LYS A 152 2.56 15.20 -0.93
C LYS A 152 2.61 16.64 -0.42
N SER A 153 2.81 16.80 0.89
CA SER A 153 3.07 18.10 1.53
C SER A 153 4.52 18.27 1.96
N GLN A 154 5.25 17.18 2.04
CA GLN A 154 6.68 17.09 2.34
C GLN A 154 7.30 15.93 1.55
N LEU A 155 8.62 15.92 1.40
CA LEU A 155 9.32 14.87 0.66
C LEU A 155 9.25 13.52 1.38
N GLY A 156 9.52 13.51 2.67
CA GLY A 156 9.32 12.34 3.54
C GLY A 156 7.87 12.20 3.95
N GLY A 157 6.99 11.84 3.01
CA GLY A 157 5.59 11.63 3.24
C GLY A 157 4.83 11.30 1.97
N GLY A 158 3.55 11.02 2.12
CA GLY A 158 2.64 10.80 1.01
C GLY A 158 1.30 10.31 1.53
N SER A 159 0.22 10.81 0.92
CA SER A 159 -1.14 10.38 1.21
C SER A 159 -1.73 9.76 -0.05
N PRO A 160 -1.79 8.43 -0.14
CA PRO A 160 -2.53 7.75 -1.19
C PRO A 160 -4.00 8.14 -1.17
N MET A 161 -4.58 8.30 -2.35
CA MET A 161 -6.00 8.52 -2.57
C MET A 161 -6.54 7.41 -3.46
N ILE A 162 -7.60 6.74 -2.99
CA ILE A 162 -8.27 5.64 -3.68
C ILE A 162 -9.75 5.95 -3.71
N ARG A 163 -10.34 6.02 -4.91
CA ARG A 163 -11.80 6.18 -5.10
C ARG A 163 -12.40 7.30 -4.26
N GLY A 164 -11.73 8.47 -4.19
CA GLY A 164 -12.20 9.63 -3.43
C GLY A 164 -11.96 9.58 -1.92
N PHE A 165 -11.28 8.57 -1.43
CA PHE A 165 -10.90 8.42 -0.03
C PHE A 165 -9.39 8.50 0.15
N SER A 166 -8.96 8.98 1.30
CA SER A 166 -7.55 9.06 1.69
C SER A 166 -7.38 8.97 3.21
N ALA A 167 -6.14 8.94 3.64
CA ALA A 167 -5.76 9.07 5.03
C ALA A 167 -6.42 8.00 5.91
N ASN A 168 -7.11 8.38 6.99
CA ASN A 168 -7.76 7.47 7.93
C ASN A 168 -9.01 6.74 7.40
N ARG A 169 -9.30 6.86 6.09
CA ARG A 169 -10.31 6.06 5.37
C ARG A 169 -9.67 5.00 4.47
N LEU A 170 -8.36 4.84 4.56
CA LEU A 170 -7.58 3.77 3.93
C LEU A 170 -6.81 2.99 4.99
N LEU A 171 -6.72 1.68 4.83
CA LEU A 171 -6.04 0.82 5.80
C LEU A 171 -4.75 0.26 5.21
N TYR A 172 -3.71 0.20 6.03
CA TYR A 172 -2.44 -0.45 5.74
C TYR A 172 -2.30 -1.72 6.58
N SER A 173 -1.96 -2.82 5.92
CA SER A 173 -1.67 -4.11 6.57
C SER A 173 -0.27 -4.58 6.19
N ILE A 174 0.54 -4.95 7.16
CA ILE A 174 1.91 -5.42 6.97
C ILE A 174 2.03 -6.80 7.57
N ASP A 175 2.37 -7.81 6.74
CA ASP A 175 2.45 -9.22 7.14
C ASP A 175 1.17 -9.72 7.87
N GLY A 176 0.01 -9.12 7.54
CA GLY A 176 -1.30 -9.40 8.14
C GLY A 176 -1.61 -8.59 9.41
N VAL A 177 -0.71 -7.72 9.86
CA VAL A 177 -0.92 -6.83 11.02
C VAL A 177 -1.38 -5.45 10.54
N ARG A 178 -2.43 -4.91 11.15
CA ARG A 178 -2.92 -3.56 10.91
C ARG A 178 -1.88 -2.52 11.35
N MET A 179 -1.53 -1.57 10.49
CA MET A 179 -0.61 -0.47 10.80
C MET A 179 -1.32 0.79 11.33
N ASN A 180 -2.58 1.01 10.96
CA ASN A 180 -3.35 2.16 11.42
C ASN A 180 -3.49 2.15 12.95
N THR A 181 -3.00 3.19 13.60
CA THR A 181 -3.09 3.36 15.06
C THR A 181 -4.26 4.24 15.47
N ALA A 182 -4.48 4.38 16.78
CA ALA A 182 -5.50 5.25 17.36
C ALA A 182 -5.31 6.76 17.06
N ILE A 183 -4.13 7.19 16.61
CA ILE A 183 -3.85 8.57 16.18
C ILE A 183 -3.68 8.70 14.65
N PHE A 184 -4.11 7.69 13.90
CA PHE A 184 -4.07 7.73 12.44
C PHE A 184 -5.05 8.78 11.94
N ARG A 185 -4.52 9.87 11.37
CA ARG A 185 -5.23 11.12 11.17
C ARG A 185 -5.82 11.27 9.77
N SER A 186 -6.82 12.13 9.68
CA SER A 186 -7.25 12.71 8.40
C SER A 186 -6.23 13.75 7.93
N GLY A 187 -5.80 13.72 6.68
CA GLY A 187 -4.86 14.68 6.10
C GLY A 187 -3.54 14.05 5.65
N ASN A 188 -2.45 14.82 5.72
CA ASN A 188 -1.17 14.34 5.21
C ASN A 188 -0.57 13.29 6.13
N LEU A 189 -0.44 12.07 5.60
CA LEU A 189 0.13 10.95 6.32
C LEU A 189 1.62 10.82 6.02
N GLN A 190 2.43 10.63 7.05
CA GLN A 190 3.82 10.24 6.93
C GLN A 190 4.08 8.77 7.26
N GLN A 191 3.16 8.07 7.95
CA GLN A 191 3.38 6.68 8.39
C GLN A 191 3.71 5.71 7.26
N VAL A 192 3.18 5.94 6.06
CA VAL A 192 3.48 5.12 4.88
C VAL A 192 4.97 5.09 4.52
N ILE A 193 5.75 6.08 4.92
CA ILE A 193 7.20 6.11 4.69
C ILE A 193 7.97 5.15 5.62
N SER A 194 7.37 4.71 6.72
CA SER A 194 8.00 3.75 7.63
C SER A 194 8.22 2.37 7.01
N LEU A 195 7.58 2.10 5.87
CA LEU A 195 7.80 0.87 5.11
C LEU A 195 8.95 1.05 4.14
N ASP A 196 9.92 0.15 4.23
CA ASP A 196 11.03 0.07 3.29
C ASP A 196 10.57 -0.56 1.96
N PRO A 197 10.56 0.18 0.83
CA PRO A 197 10.17 -0.39 -0.44
C PRO A 197 11.02 -1.62 -0.84
N PHE A 198 12.31 -1.64 -0.48
CA PHE A 198 13.21 -2.75 -0.82
C PHE A 198 12.95 -4.02 0.00
N ALA A 199 12.38 -3.87 1.20
CA ALA A 199 12.00 -5.01 2.05
C ALA A 199 10.62 -5.60 1.71
N ILE A 200 9.86 -5.01 0.78
CA ILE A 200 8.56 -5.52 0.34
C ILE A 200 8.76 -6.61 -0.71
N GLN A 201 8.10 -7.74 -0.51
CA GLN A 201 8.05 -8.85 -1.46
C GLN A 201 6.83 -8.76 -2.38
N ASN A 202 5.65 -8.49 -1.80
CA ASN A 202 4.39 -8.39 -2.51
C ASN A 202 3.58 -7.19 -2.01
N THR A 203 2.88 -6.53 -2.91
CA THR A 203 1.95 -5.44 -2.57
C THR A 203 0.63 -5.68 -3.26
N GLU A 204 -0.45 -5.71 -2.52
CA GLU A 204 -1.81 -5.80 -3.05
C GLU A 204 -2.63 -4.57 -2.63
N ILE A 205 -3.36 -4.02 -3.57
CA ILE A 205 -4.29 -2.92 -3.35
C ILE A 205 -5.69 -3.47 -3.58
N LEU A 206 -6.46 -3.59 -2.50
CA LEU A 206 -7.88 -3.91 -2.55
C LEU A 206 -8.66 -2.60 -2.65
N PHE A 207 -9.44 -2.43 -3.70
CA PHE A 207 -10.23 -1.22 -3.95
C PHE A 207 -11.63 -1.35 -3.37
N GLY A 208 -12.14 -0.23 -2.82
CA GLY A 208 -13.44 -0.20 -2.15
C GLY A 208 -13.42 -0.76 -0.72
N PRO A 209 -14.58 -0.89 -0.07
CA PRO A 209 -14.67 -1.30 1.32
C PRO A 209 -14.09 -2.68 1.60
N GLY A 210 -13.01 -2.72 2.38
CA GLY A 210 -12.37 -3.94 2.89
C GLY A 210 -12.65 -4.22 4.37
N SER A 211 -13.60 -3.49 4.98
CA SER A 211 -13.84 -3.53 6.43
C SER A 211 -14.23 -4.89 6.95
N VAL A 212 -14.82 -5.74 6.12
CA VAL A 212 -15.19 -7.11 6.53
C VAL A 212 -13.95 -7.91 6.94
N MET A 213 -12.86 -7.84 6.20
CA MET A 213 -11.63 -8.58 6.53
C MET A 213 -10.68 -7.80 7.44
N TYR A 214 -10.70 -6.46 7.37
CA TYR A 214 -9.67 -5.61 7.99
C TYR A 214 -10.21 -4.64 9.05
N GLY A 215 -11.53 -4.54 9.22
CA GLY A 215 -12.17 -3.71 10.25
C GLY A 215 -12.26 -2.23 9.93
N SER A 216 -12.24 -1.40 10.96
CA SER A 216 -12.35 0.06 10.86
C SER A 216 -11.30 0.66 9.91
N ASP A 217 -11.59 1.80 9.28
CA ASP A 217 -10.74 2.59 8.37
C ASP A 217 -10.62 2.03 6.94
N ALA A 218 -11.01 0.79 6.69
CA ALA A 218 -10.97 0.18 5.35
C ALA A 218 -12.20 0.56 4.50
N ILE A 219 -12.48 1.84 4.36
CA ILE A 219 -13.61 2.38 3.59
C ILE A 219 -13.28 2.49 2.11
N GLY A 220 -12.20 3.20 1.77
CA GLY A 220 -11.80 3.45 0.38
C GLY A 220 -10.96 2.34 -0.22
N GLY A 221 -10.26 1.58 0.61
CA GLY A 221 -9.41 0.47 0.20
C GLY A 221 -8.48 -0.03 1.29
N VAL A 222 -7.80 -1.13 0.98
CA VAL A 222 -6.75 -1.72 1.83
C VAL A 222 -5.49 -1.90 1.00
N MET A 223 -4.37 -1.50 1.57
CA MET A 223 -3.05 -1.75 1.01
C MET A 223 -2.36 -2.81 1.85
N VAL A 224 -2.16 -3.98 1.26
CA VAL A 224 -1.55 -5.14 1.91
C VAL A 224 -0.12 -5.26 1.45
N PHE A 225 0.81 -5.26 2.39
CA PHE A 225 2.23 -5.42 2.15
C PHE A 225 2.70 -6.71 2.80
N GLU A 226 3.28 -7.58 2.01
CA GLU A 226 4.03 -8.72 2.48
C GLU A 226 5.51 -8.41 2.34
N THR A 227 6.24 -8.48 3.43
CA THR A 227 7.68 -8.22 3.41
C THR A 227 8.45 -9.50 3.12
N LEU A 228 9.70 -9.36 2.69
CA LEU A 228 10.59 -10.47 2.39
C LEU A 228 10.51 -11.55 3.46
N SER A 229 10.45 -12.81 3.04
CA SER A 229 10.33 -13.95 3.95
C SER A 229 11.54 -14.88 3.81
N PRO A 230 12.04 -15.46 4.92
CA PRO A 230 13.09 -16.45 4.87
C PRO A 230 12.63 -17.71 4.13
N ASP A 231 13.49 -18.25 3.27
CA ASP A 231 13.25 -19.49 2.55
C ASP A 231 13.90 -20.67 3.30
N LEU A 232 13.15 -21.76 3.49
CA LEU A 232 13.62 -22.99 4.13
C LEU A 232 14.24 -23.98 3.14
N GLU A 233 13.81 -23.93 1.88
CA GLU A 233 14.29 -24.84 0.85
C GLU A 233 15.72 -24.48 0.44
N ASN A 234 16.04 -23.20 0.49
CA ASN A 234 17.35 -22.69 0.15
C ASN A 234 18.27 -22.60 1.36
N GLN A 235 19.13 -23.59 1.54
CA GLN A 235 20.11 -23.62 2.64
C GLN A 235 21.39 -22.85 2.33
N SER A 236 21.51 -22.24 1.15
CA SER A 236 22.67 -21.41 0.79
C SER A 236 22.53 -19.99 1.34
N PHE A 237 23.66 -19.34 1.55
CA PHE A 237 23.70 -17.91 1.86
C PHE A 237 23.45 -17.12 0.58
N GLN A 238 22.43 -16.27 0.60
CA GLN A 238 22.04 -15.41 -0.52
C GLN A 238 21.78 -14.00 -0.03
N GLY A 239 22.08 -13.00 -0.85
CA GLY A 239 21.82 -11.63 -0.50
C GLY A 239 21.85 -10.69 -1.68
N ASN A 240 21.39 -9.48 -1.43
CA ASN A 240 21.39 -8.37 -2.37
C ASN A 240 22.06 -7.17 -1.72
N ILE A 241 22.89 -6.47 -2.48
CA ILE A 241 23.40 -5.14 -2.16
C ILE A 241 22.95 -4.18 -3.25
N LEU A 242 22.52 -2.99 -2.85
CA LEU A 242 22.06 -1.99 -3.80
C LEU A 242 22.58 -0.61 -3.39
N THR A 243 23.01 0.17 -4.37
CA THR A 243 23.24 1.61 -4.23
C THR A 243 22.47 2.37 -5.31
N ARG A 244 21.87 3.51 -4.94
CA ARG A 244 21.07 4.33 -5.83
C ARG A 244 21.39 5.82 -5.63
N TYR A 245 21.51 6.50 -6.75
CA TYR A 245 21.66 7.95 -6.81
C TYR A 245 20.56 8.56 -7.67
N SER A 246 20.09 9.77 -7.33
CA SER A 246 19.24 10.56 -8.21
C SER A 246 19.50 12.07 -8.09
N SER A 247 19.42 12.76 -9.22
CA SER A 247 19.88 14.15 -9.34
C SER A 247 18.90 15.18 -8.75
N ALA A 248 17.58 15.03 -8.97
CA ALA A 248 16.59 16.02 -8.54
C ALA A 248 16.38 16.04 -7.02
N TYR A 249 16.68 14.94 -6.36
CA TYR A 249 16.57 14.78 -4.90
C TYR A 249 17.93 14.84 -4.21
N ALA A 250 19.04 14.91 -4.95
CA ALA A 250 20.39 14.67 -4.44
C ALA A 250 20.43 13.41 -3.56
N GLU A 251 19.75 12.35 -4.02
CA GLU A 251 19.56 11.11 -3.28
C GLU A 251 20.81 10.27 -3.25
N ASN A 252 21.09 9.69 -2.07
CA ASN A 252 22.03 8.59 -1.90
C ASN A 252 21.33 7.52 -1.05
N THR A 253 21.05 6.37 -1.67
CA THR A 253 20.37 5.25 -1.03
C THR A 253 21.25 4.02 -1.06
N TYR A 254 21.30 3.31 0.07
CA TYR A 254 22.03 2.06 0.24
C TYR A 254 21.09 1.02 0.84
N HIS A 255 21.12 -0.19 0.30
CA HIS A 255 20.34 -1.30 0.80
C HIS A 255 21.15 -2.59 0.80
N LEU A 256 20.96 -3.40 1.81
CA LEU A 256 21.52 -4.74 1.97
C LEU A 256 20.43 -5.67 2.50
N ASP A 257 20.21 -6.79 1.87
CA ASP A 257 19.46 -7.90 2.43
C ASP A 257 20.24 -9.22 2.25
N PHE A 258 20.08 -10.14 3.20
CA PHE A 258 20.61 -11.49 3.08
C PHE A 258 19.75 -12.49 3.82
N SER A 259 19.74 -13.73 3.32
CA SER A 259 19.03 -14.85 3.91
C SER A 259 19.89 -16.11 3.88
N PHE A 260 19.66 -16.99 4.83
CA PHE A 260 20.27 -18.32 4.88
C PHE A 260 19.39 -19.29 5.67
N GLY A 261 19.44 -20.57 5.31
CA GLY A 261 18.77 -21.63 6.03
C GLY A 261 19.75 -22.61 6.64
N LYS A 262 19.38 -23.24 7.77
CA LYS A 262 20.14 -24.34 8.38
C LYS A 262 19.18 -25.27 9.11
N GLY A 263 18.99 -26.47 8.55
CA GLY A 263 18.08 -27.46 9.09
C GLY A 263 16.64 -26.97 9.11
N LYS A 264 16.06 -26.78 10.31
CA LYS A 264 14.69 -26.30 10.50
C LYS A 264 14.59 -24.77 10.60
N TRP A 265 15.70 -24.07 10.60
CA TRP A 265 15.78 -22.63 10.78
C TRP A 265 16.09 -21.91 9.49
N SER A 266 15.46 -20.77 9.29
CA SER A 266 15.79 -19.84 8.22
C SER A 266 15.76 -18.42 8.73
N PHE A 267 16.70 -17.60 8.26
CA PHE A 267 16.95 -16.24 8.72
C PHE A 267 16.96 -15.29 7.53
N LEU A 268 16.44 -14.09 7.73
CA LEU A 268 16.50 -13.00 6.77
C LEU A 268 16.74 -11.69 7.51
N SER A 269 17.75 -10.94 7.08
CA SER A 269 18.06 -9.60 7.58
C SER A 269 18.03 -8.62 6.43
N SER A 270 17.52 -7.41 6.68
CA SER A 270 17.48 -6.32 5.71
C SER A 270 17.76 -4.99 6.38
N ALA A 271 18.54 -4.13 5.73
CA ALA A 271 18.89 -2.79 6.20
C ALA A 271 18.92 -1.82 5.01
N SER A 272 18.31 -0.64 5.19
CA SER A 272 18.33 0.44 4.20
C SER A 272 18.65 1.77 4.85
N TYR A 273 19.43 2.58 4.15
CA TYR A 273 19.67 3.97 4.49
C TYR A 273 19.33 4.86 3.30
N PHE A 274 18.48 5.83 3.53
CA PHE A 274 18.05 6.83 2.56
C PHE A 274 18.51 8.20 3.00
N ASN A 275 19.09 8.97 2.09
CA ASN A 275 19.46 10.36 2.33
C ASN A 275 19.06 11.20 1.12
N TYR A 276 18.22 12.18 1.37
CA TYR A 276 17.68 13.09 0.36
C TYR A 276 18.08 14.53 0.68
N GLY A 277 18.57 15.24 -0.34
CA GLY A 277 18.74 16.69 -0.29
C GLY A 277 17.44 17.43 -0.63
N ASP A 278 17.56 18.75 -0.75
CA ASP A 278 16.43 19.59 -1.16
C ASP A 278 16.03 19.32 -2.61
N LEU A 279 14.73 19.10 -2.83
CA LEU A 279 14.15 18.78 -4.12
C LEU A 279 14.25 19.94 -5.11
N ILE A 280 14.66 19.65 -6.34
CA ILE A 280 14.72 20.61 -7.45
C ILE A 280 13.53 20.35 -8.40
N MET A 281 12.66 21.34 -8.55
CA MET A 281 11.52 21.31 -9.46
C MET A 281 11.91 21.62 -10.91
N GLY A 282 11.03 21.32 -11.85
CA GLY A 282 11.20 21.61 -13.27
C GLY A 282 11.18 23.10 -13.60
N LYS A 283 11.62 23.44 -14.81
CA LYS A 283 11.70 24.84 -15.27
C LYS A 283 10.68 25.22 -16.34
N ASN A 284 10.15 24.23 -17.08
CA ASN A 284 9.31 24.48 -18.26
C ASN A 284 7.83 24.55 -17.93
N LYS A 285 7.08 25.45 -18.58
CA LYS A 285 5.63 25.66 -18.43
C LYS A 285 5.20 25.87 -16.96
N GLY A 286 6.07 26.48 -16.16
CA GLY A 286 5.87 26.61 -14.74
C GLY A 286 4.94 27.75 -14.31
N GLN A 287 4.44 27.64 -13.09
CA GLN A 287 3.69 28.69 -12.41
C GLN A 287 4.67 29.51 -11.55
N PRO A 288 4.72 30.85 -11.71
CA PRO A 288 5.59 31.69 -10.87
C PRO A 288 5.35 31.51 -9.37
N SER A 289 4.08 31.30 -8.98
CA SER A 289 3.67 31.05 -7.58
C SER A 289 4.27 29.76 -6.98
N TYR A 290 4.80 28.86 -7.80
CA TYR A 290 5.42 27.62 -7.33
C TYR A 290 6.91 27.79 -6.96
N LEU A 291 7.55 28.88 -7.40
CA LEU A 291 8.96 29.14 -7.12
C LEU A 291 9.21 29.43 -5.64
N ARG A 292 10.29 28.91 -5.11
CA ARG A 292 10.78 29.20 -3.76
C ARG A 292 11.74 30.38 -3.79
N GLU A 293 11.25 31.59 -3.96
CA GLU A 293 12.10 32.79 -4.12
C GLU A 293 12.87 33.14 -2.86
N GLN A 294 12.28 32.84 -1.68
CA GLN A 294 12.83 33.20 -0.37
C GLN A 294 12.67 32.04 0.61
N PHE A 295 13.55 31.97 1.58
CA PHE A 295 13.44 31.06 2.72
C PHE A 295 13.95 31.74 3.99
N LEU A 296 13.56 31.21 5.15
CA LEU A 296 14.00 31.72 6.45
C LEU A 296 15.27 31.02 6.91
N SER A 297 16.22 31.82 7.43
CA SER A 297 17.42 31.37 8.10
C SER A 297 17.60 32.14 9.41
N ARG A 298 18.12 31.47 10.43
CA ARG A 298 18.45 32.15 11.67
C ARG A 298 19.91 32.61 11.65
N GLN A 299 20.11 33.93 11.65
CA GLN A 299 21.45 34.55 11.64
C GLN A 299 21.59 35.46 12.87
N ASN A 300 22.65 35.30 13.63
CA ASN A 300 22.95 36.10 14.83
C ASN A 300 21.76 36.22 15.80
N GLY A 301 20.99 35.12 15.95
CA GLY A 301 19.83 35.09 16.83
C GLY A 301 18.53 35.69 16.27
N VAL A 302 18.54 36.18 15.02
CA VAL A 302 17.39 36.79 14.35
C VAL A 302 16.95 35.93 13.15
N ASP A 303 15.64 35.81 12.92
CA ASP A 303 15.13 35.18 11.71
C ASP A 303 15.17 36.16 10.54
N VAL A 304 15.91 35.77 9.48
CA VAL A 304 16.14 36.61 8.30
C VAL A 304 15.60 35.91 7.07
N GLU A 305 14.81 36.59 6.27
CA GLU A 305 14.41 36.11 4.94
C GLU A 305 15.59 36.29 3.97
N LEU A 306 16.07 35.18 3.45
CA LEU A 306 17.15 35.15 2.45
C LEU A 306 16.56 34.89 1.06
N ALA A 307 17.10 35.58 0.06
CA ALA A 307 16.85 35.25 -1.33
C ALA A 307 17.40 33.85 -1.68
N ASN A 308 16.60 33.06 -2.33
CA ASN A 308 17.03 31.74 -2.80
C ASN A 308 17.78 31.89 -4.14
N SER A 309 19.08 31.58 -4.14
CA SER A 309 19.90 31.64 -5.35
C SER A 309 19.43 30.73 -6.48
N ASN A 310 18.68 29.70 -6.14
CA ASN A 310 18.01 28.84 -7.11
C ASN A 310 16.52 28.68 -6.72
N PRO A 311 15.61 29.53 -7.20
CA PRO A 311 14.19 29.49 -6.83
C PRO A 311 13.48 28.15 -7.15
N ARG A 312 14.06 27.31 -7.99
CA ARG A 312 13.56 25.94 -8.26
C ARG A 312 13.95 24.94 -7.17
N LYS A 313 14.93 25.25 -6.34
CA LYS A 313 15.30 24.41 -5.20
C LYS A 313 14.33 24.66 -4.05
N GLN A 314 13.59 23.65 -3.65
CA GLN A 314 12.63 23.71 -2.57
C GLN A 314 13.34 23.54 -1.22
N VAL A 315 14.02 24.62 -0.78
CA VAL A 315 14.78 24.67 0.48
C VAL A 315 13.88 24.28 1.65
N GLY A 316 14.30 23.29 2.44
CA GLY A 316 13.54 22.74 3.56
C GLY A 316 12.73 21.51 3.14
N THR A 317 13.25 20.65 2.23
CA THR A 317 12.62 19.36 1.90
C THR A 317 13.51 18.16 2.22
N ALA A 318 14.78 18.39 2.54
CA ALA A 318 15.77 17.37 2.82
C ALA A 318 15.42 16.53 4.07
N TYR A 319 15.66 15.22 4.03
CA TYR A 319 15.55 14.32 5.18
C TYR A 319 16.36 13.04 4.95
N SER A 320 16.56 12.26 6.02
CA SER A 320 17.16 10.94 5.96
C SER A 320 16.34 9.91 6.73
N GLN A 321 16.52 8.61 6.39
CA GLN A 321 15.77 7.52 7.01
C GLN A 321 16.64 6.26 7.09
N VAL A 322 16.45 5.50 8.18
CA VAL A 322 17.02 4.17 8.38
C VAL A 322 15.89 3.17 8.56
N ASN A 323 15.95 2.06 7.86
CA ASN A 323 15.04 0.94 8.02
C ASN A 323 15.82 -0.35 8.29
N LEU A 324 15.35 -1.15 9.25
CA LEU A 324 15.91 -2.45 9.60
C LEU A 324 14.79 -3.48 9.67
N MET A 325 15.07 -4.68 9.20
CA MET A 325 14.17 -5.83 9.33
C MET A 325 14.96 -7.09 9.64
N GLN A 326 14.43 -7.89 10.57
CA GLN A 326 14.94 -9.22 10.87
C GLN A 326 13.78 -10.20 10.90
N LYS A 327 13.88 -11.29 10.15
CA LYS A 327 12.91 -12.39 10.22
C LYS A 327 13.60 -13.71 10.53
N ILE A 328 12.93 -14.52 11.33
CA ILE A 328 13.38 -15.86 11.71
C ILE A 328 12.22 -16.81 11.52
N ARG A 329 12.45 -17.91 10.82
CA ARG A 329 11.47 -18.97 10.61
C ARG A 329 11.98 -20.28 11.21
N LEU A 330 11.12 -20.95 11.97
CA LEU A 330 11.34 -22.28 12.49
C LEU A 330 10.27 -23.23 11.98
N GLN A 331 10.67 -24.20 11.17
CA GLN A 331 9.82 -25.33 10.76
C GLN A 331 9.89 -26.43 11.84
N ILE A 332 8.94 -26.42 12.75
CA ILE A 332 8.90 -27.40 13.86
C ILE A 332 8.63 -28.80 13.33
N SER A 333 7.64 -28.92 12.44
CA SER A 333 7.27 -30.15 11.73
C SER A 333 6.75 -29.81 10.32
N LYS A 334 6.43 -30.79 9.49
CA LYS A 334 5.81 -30.56 8.17
C LYS A 334 4.52 -29.74 8.23
N HIS A 335 3.85 -29.72 9.37
CA HIS A 335 2.54 -29.10 9.58
C HIS A 335 2.58 -27.86 10.47
N VAL A 336 3.71 -27.56 11.11
CA VAL A 336 3.81 -26.50 12.11
C VAL A 336 5.01 -25.60 11.84
N GLN A 337 4.75 -24.33 11.62
CA GLN A 337 5.73 -23.29 11.37
C GLN A 337 5.56 -22.15 12.39
N LEU A 338 6.68 -21.64 12.87
CA LEU A 338 6.75 -20.44 13.72
C LEU A 338 7.59 -19.38 13.02
N ASP A 339 7.04 -18.21 12.82
CA ASP A 339 7.70 -17.06 12.22
C ASP A 339 7.81 -15.92 13.24
N TYR A 340 8.99 -15.38 13.43
CA TYR A 340 9.22 -14.13 14.14
C TYR A 340 9.66 -13.06 13.14
N ALA A 341 9.10 -11.84 13.28
CA ALA A 341 9.49 -10.68 12.50
C ALA A 341 9.72 -9.46 13.41
N PHE A 342 10.80 -8.75 13.15
CA PHE A 342 11.13 -7.46 13.73
C PHE A 342 11.30 -6.44 12.62
N HIS A 343 10.62 -5.28 12.74
CA HIS A 343 10.76 -4.14 11.85
C HIS A 343 11.10 -2.90 12.67
N TYR A 344 11.97 -2.06 12.15
CA TYR A 344 12.31 -0.78 12.73
C TYR A 344 12.54 0.26 11.63
N SER A 345 11.95 1.43 11.80
CA SER A 345 12.15 2.59 10.92
C SER A 345 12.31 3.84 11.76
N THR A 346 13.26 4.70 11.39
CA THR A 346 13.42 6.02 11.99
C THR A 346 13.85 7.04 10.94
N THR A 347 13.36 8.28 11.08
CA THR A 347 13.73 9.38 10.19
C THR A 347 14.50 10.45 10.94
N SER A 348 15.23 11.32 10.23
CA SER A 348 15.55 12.67 10.72
C SER A 348 14.27 13.49 10.89
N ASN A 349 14.35 14.74 11.33
CA ASN A 349 13.25 15.68 11.17
C ASN A 349 12.86 15.77 9.69
N VAL A 350 11.54 15.76 9.44
CA VAL A 350 10.95 15.86 8.10
C VAL A 350 10.25 17.22 8.00
N PRO A 351 10.86 18.22 7.34
CA PRO A 351 10.25 19.53 7.22
C PRO A 351 8.96 19.47 6.42
N ARG A 352 7.94 20.15 6.91
CA ARG A 352 6.65 20.23 6.26
C ARG A 352 6.60 21.42 5.31
N TYR A 353 7.01 21.16 4.07
CA TYR A 353 7.25 22.19 3.08
C TYR A 353 6.03 23.07 2.79
N ASP A 354 4.82 22.52 2.74
CA ASP A 354 3.57 23.26 2.54
C ASP A 354 3.36 24.35 3.62
N ARG A 355 3.86 24.15 4.83
CA ARG A 355 3.82 25.15 5.91
C ARG A 355 4.94 26.18 5.80
N LEU A 356 6.11 25.77 5.32
CA LEU A 356 7.25 26.67 5.17
C LEU A 356 7.07 27.69 4.03
N ILE A 357 6.15 27.46 3.09
CA ILE A 357 5.79 28.39 2.00
C ILE A 357 4.61 29.29 2.35
N GLU A 358 3.92 29.03 3.47
CA GLU A 358 2.75 29.78 3.88
C GLU A 358 3.13 31.22 4.24
N LYS A 359 2.42 32.19 3.63
CA LYS A 359 2.61 33.61 3.89
C LYS A 359 1.39 34.19 4.67
N ARG A 360 1.69 35.14 5.54
CA ARG A 360 0.70 35.98 6.18
C ARG A 360 1.13 37.46 6.01
N ASP A 361 0.24 38.29 5.51
CA ASP A 361 0.55 39.68 5.24
C ASP A 361 1.80 39.87 4.38
N GLY A 362 1.97 38.99 3.38
CA GLY A 362 3.12 38.98 2.45
C GLY A 362 4.42 38.41 3.00
N LYS A 363 4.53 38.09 4.30
CA LYS A 363 5.73 37.55 4.96
C LYS A 363 5.56 36.07 5.29
N LEU A 364 6.66 35.30 5.31
CA LEU A 364 6.65 33.90 5.70
C LEU A 364 6.18 33.75 7.15
N ARG A 365 5.28 32.79 7.40
CA ARG A 365 4.63 32.58 8.70
C ARG A 365 5.49 31.76 9.68
N PHE A 366 6.13 30.70 9.20
CA PHE A 366 6.87 29.74 10.03
C PHE A 366 8.36 29.79 9.77
N ALA A 367 9.15 29.94 10.82
CA ALA A 367 10.60 29.78 10.79
C ALA A 367 11.00 28.30 10.85
N ARG A 368 10.16 27.48 11.48
CA ARG A 368 10.30 26.04 11.55
C ARG A 368 8.94 25.35 11.58
N TRP A 369 8.79 24.29 10.85
CA TRP A 369 7.66 23.40 10.97
C TRP A 369 8.09 21.99 10.48
N ASP A 370 8.32 21.07 11.43
CA ASP A 370 8.80 19.74 11.16
C ASP A 370 7.89 18.69 11.79
N TYR A 371 7.77 17.55 11.12
CA TYR A 371 7.53 16.28 11.80
C TYR A 371 8.90 15.73 12.19
N GLY A 372 9.12 15.28 13.42
CA GLY A 372 10.43 14.81 13.63
C GLY A 372 10.67 14.05 14.91
N PRO A 373 11.75 13.30 15.03
CA PRO A 373 11.94 12.11 14.21
C PRO A 373 10.72 11.21 14.28
N GLN A 374 10.34 10.60 13.16
CA GLN A 374 9.30 9.58 13.17
C GLN A 374 9.93 8.23 13.42
N ARG A 375 9.42 7.47 14.37
CA ARG A 375 9.88 6.12 14.71
C ARG A 375 8.74 5.14 14.64
N TRP A 376 9.00 4.00 14.04
CA TRP A 376 8.10 2.86 14.04
C TRP A 376 8.87 1.58 14.31
N MET A 377 8.35 0.75 15.18
CA MET A 377 8.85 -0.59 15.47
C MET A 377 7.69 -1.56 15.49
N MET A 378 7.86 -2.73 14.91
CA MET A 378 6.91 -3.84 15.02
C MET A 378 7.65 -5.13 15.34
N GLN A 379 7.13 -5.86 16.30
CA GLN A 379 7.48 -7.25 16.58
C GLN A 379 6.25 -8.11 16.33
N GLN A 380 6.42 -9.20 15.63
CA GLN A 380 5.35 -10.14 15.33
C GLN A 380 5.83 -11.57 15.57
N LEU A 381 4.98 -12.36 16.20
CA LEU A 381 5.11 -13.81 16.29
C LEU A 381 3.90 -14.44 15.63
N ALA A 382 4.14 -15.24 14.60
CA ALA A 382 3.09 -15.93 13.86
C ALA A 382 3.29 -17.44 13.94
N TRP A 383 2.26 -18.13 14.40
CA TRP A 383 2.19 -19.59 14.45
C TRP A 383 1.24 -20.07 13.35
N LYS A 384 1.72 -20.89 12.45
CA LYS A 384 0.95 -21.47 11.34
C LYS A 384 0.86 -22.98 11.51
N MET A 385 -0.33 -23.52 11.30
CA MET A 385 -0.61 -24.95 11.31
C MET A 385 -1.39 -25.34 10.07
N THR A 386 -0.94 -26.42 9.44
CA THR A 386 -1.63 -27.04 8.29
C THR A 386 -1.99 -28.46 8.69
N SER A 387 -3.21 -28.68 9.11
CA SER A 387 -3.68 -29.98 9.56
C SER A 387 -5.21 -30.05 9.43
N ALA A 388 -5.71 -31.01 8.67
CA ALA A 388 -7.14 -31.20 8.50
C ALA A 388 -7.78 -31.62 9.84
N THR A 389 -8.58 -30.72 10.39
CA THR A 389 -9.40 -30.95 11.61
C THR A 389 -10.87 -30.69 11.29
N PRO A 390 -11.81 -31.02 12.16
CA PRO A 390 -13.22 -30.65 11.96
C PRO A 390 -13.44 -29.14 11.84
N LEU A 391 -12.61 -28.32 12.50
CA LEU A 391 -12.76 -26.87 12.55
C LEU A 391 -11.95 -26.15 11.46
N TYR A 392 -10.75 -26.61 11.14
CA TYR A 392 -9.87 -25.95 10.16
C TYR A 392 -8.99 -26.96 9.43
N ASP A 393 -8.51 -26.56 8.24
CA ASP A 393 -7.45 -27.22 7.51
C ASP A 393 -6.15 -26.41 7.63
N GLU A 394 -6.29 -25.08 7.73
CA GLU A 394 -5.19 -24.17 8.03
C GLU A 394 -5.58 -23.22 9.18
N PHE A 395 -4.60 -22.95 10.03
CA PHE A 395 -4.73 -22.03 11.16
C PHE A 395 -3.51 -21.13 11.24
N LYS A 396 -3.75 -19.84 11.50
CA LYS A 396 -2.70 -18.84 11.74
C LYS A 396 -3.06 -18.02 12.98
N LEU A 397 -2.19 -18.07 14.00
CA LEU A 397 -2.23 -17.16 15.14
C LEU A 397 -1.11 -16.13 15.01
N SER A 398 -1.44 -14.86 15.00
CA SER A 398 -0.48 -13.76 14.93
C SER A 398 -0.61 -12.88 16.16
N LEU A 399 0.49 -12.69 16.87
CA LEU A 399 0.62 -11.78 17.99
C LEU A 399 1.56 -10.67 17.56
N ALA A 400 1.17 -9.41 17.71
CA ALA A 400 2.03 -8.30 17.36
C ALA A 400 2.01 -7.18 18.38
N TYR A 401 3.18 -6.55 18.52
CA TYR A 401 3.38 -5.32 19.28
C TYR A 401 3.98 -4.27 18.35
N GLN A 402 3.42 -3.07 18.34
CA GLN A 402 3.94 -1.93 17.61
C GLN A 402 4.16 -0.75 18.54
N TYR A 403 5.24 -0.01 18.27
CA TYR A 403 5.54 1.28 18.87
C TYR A 403 5.62 2.33 17.77
N PHE A 404 4.87 3.41 17.94
CA PHE A 404 4.94 4.60 17.11
C PHE A 404 5.33 5.80 17.96
N GLU A 405 6.24 6.61 17.44
CA GLU A 405 6.58 7.90 17.97
C GLU A 405 6.62 8.91 16.84
N GLU A 406 5.90 9.99 17.01
CA GLU A 406 5.98 11.14 16.12
C GLU A 406 5.99 12.42 16.94
N SER A 407 6.56 13.50 16.38
CA SER A 407 6.46 14.80 16.99
C SER A 407 6.15 15.87 15.96
N ARG A 408 5.67 17.02 16.45
CA ARG A 408 5.51 18.24 15.69
C ARG A 408 6.31 19.31 16.36
N ILE A 409 7.19 19.92 15.59
CA ILE A 409 8.05 21.03 16.04
C ILE A 409 7.69 22.23 15.21
N GLU A 410 7.18 23.28 15.83
CA GLU A 410 6.78 24.51 15.14
C GLU A 410 7.30 25.75 15.83
N ARG A 411 7.73 26.72 15.03
CA ARG A 411 8.11 28.05 15.51
C ARG A 411 7.73 29.12 14.48
N ARG A 412 7.02 30.12 14.92
CA ARG A 412 6.66 31.29 14.10
C ARG A 412 7.86 32.22 13.92
N VAL A 413 7.88 32.95 12.82
CA VAL A 413 8.91 33.97 12.54
C VAL A 413 8.94 35.03 13.64
N GLY A 414 10.14 35.39 14.11
CA GLY A 414 10.36 36.37 15.17
C GLY A 414 9.96 35.94 16.58
N ASN A 415 9.38 34.76 16.75
CA ASN A 415 9.03 34.20 18.06
C ASN A 415 10.20 33.35 18.60
N PRO A 416 10.73 33.63 19.80
CA PRO A 416 11.76 32.80 20.41
C PRO A 416 11.21 31.46 20.95
N ILE A 417 9.89 31.30 21.05
CA ILE A 417 9.28 30.09 21.60
C ILE A 417 9.03 29.07 20.48
N GLU A 418 9.71 27.94 20.59
CA GLU A 418 9.48 26.76 19.75
C GLU A 418 8.60 25.78 20.51
N PHE A 419 7.55 25.27 19.86
CA PHE A 419 6.62 24.27 20.41
C PHE A 419 7.01 22.90 19.90
N ARG A 420 7.12 21.92 20.79
CA ARG A 420 7.26 20.51 20.47
C ARG A 420 6.11 19.74 21.10
N ARG A 421 5.37 19.00 20.29
CA ARG A 421 4.36 18.05 20.74
C ARG A 421 4.74 16.67 20.26
N GLU A 422 4.85 15.76 21.19
CA GLU A 422 5.31 14.40 20.94
C GLU A 422 4.20 13.41 21.31
N GLU A 423 3.94 12.50 20.41
CA GLU A 423 2.93 11.47 20.52
C GLU A 423 3.59 10.09 20.47
N GLN A 424 3.22 9.23 21.42
CA GLN A 424 3.65 7.85 21.51
C GLN A 424 2.45 6.92 21.52
N VAL A 425 2.51 5.83 20.74
CA VAL A 425 1.47 4.82 20.71
C VAL A 425 2.07 3.45 20.87
N HIS A 426 1.54 2.70 21.84
CA HIS A 426 1.80 1.29 22.04
C HIS A 426 0.59 0.50 21.55
N ALA A 427 0.73 -0.28 20.49
CA ALA A 427 -0.36 -1.06 19.88
C ALA A 427 -0.08 -2.55 20.01
N PHE A 428 -1.01 -3.28 20.62
CA PHE A 428 -0.98 -4.74 20.74
C PHE A 428 -2.09 -5.31 19.87
N SER A 429 -1.82 -6.37 19.13
CA SER A 429 -2.84 -7.05 18.32
C SER A 429 -2.70 -8.56 18.39
N ILE A 430 -3.85 -9.22 18.32
CA ILE A 430 -4.01 -10.67 18.27
C ILE A 430 -4.96 -10.96 17.11
N ASN A 431 -4.52 -11.79 16.16
CA ASN A 431 -5.34 -12.28 15.07
C ASN A 431 -5.29 -13.80 15.05
N ALA A 432 -6.43 -14.46 15.11
CA ALA A 432 -6.57 -15.89 14.94
C ALA A 432 -7.44 -16.15 13.70
N ASP A 433 -6.80 -16.64 12.65
CA ASP A 433 -7.39 -16.84 11.32
C ASP A 433 -7.50 -18.35 11.04
N PHE A 434 -8.64 -18.80 10.55
CA PHE A 434 -8.94 -20.19 10.24
C PHE A 434 -9.42 -20.32 8.80
N LEU A 435 -8.96 -21.34 8.10
CA LEU A 435 -9.45 -21.73 6.79
C LEU A 435 -9.97 -23.17 6.85
N LYS A 436 -11.19 -23.39 6.38
CA LYS A 436 -11.81 -24.72 6.26
C LYS A 436 -12.33 -24.93 4.85
N THR A 437 -11.88 -25.98 4.21
CA THR A 437 -12.44 -26.48 2.95
C THR A 437 -13.73 -27.25 3.24
N ILE A 438 -14.82 -26.84 2.59
CA ILE A 438 -16.13 -27.47 2.67
C ILE A 438 -16.44 -28.02 1.28
N ARG A 439 -16.62 -29.35 1.13
CA ARG A 439 -16.99 -30.01 -0.13
C ARG A 439 -16.09 -29.61 -1.31
N ASP A 440 -14.80 -29.89 -1.21
CA ASP A 440 -13.76 -29.81 -2.26
C ASP A 440 -13.53 -28.45 -2.97
N LYS A 441 -14.52 -27.57 -3.04
CA LYS A 441 -14.49 -26.33 -3.82
C LYS A 441 -15.02 -25.10 -3.08
N ASN A 442 -15.56 -25.30 -1.89
CA ASN A 442 -16.10 -24.25 -1.05
C ASN A 442 -15.17 -24.01 0.13
N PHE A 443 -14.91 -22.76 0.43
CA PHE A 443 -14.01 -22.37 1.50
C PHE A 443 -14.73 -21.49 2.49
N LEU A 444 -14.54 -21.78 3.77
CA LEU A 444 -14.92 -20.91 4.87
C LEU A 444 -13.65 -20.40 5.54
N SER A 445 -13.39 -19.12 5.44
CA SER A 445 -12.40 -18.45 6.27
C SER A 445 -13.11 -17.67 7.38
N TYR A 446 -12.63 -17.77 8.60
CA TYR A 446 -13.21 -17.09 9.75
C TYR A 446 -12.13 -16.78 10.77
N GLY A 447 -12.41 -15.83 11.66
CA GLY A 447 -11.40 -15.45 12.63
C GLY A 447 -11.87 -14.50 13.69
N ILE A 448 -10.95 -14.25 14.61
CA ILE A 448 -11.10 -13.31 15.72
C ILE A 448 -9.94 -12.33 15.67
N GLU A 449 -10.21 -11.06 15.90
CA GLU A 449 -9.21 -10.01 15.98
C GLU A 449 -9.41 -9.19 17.24
N ALA A 450 -8.31 -8.89 17.93
CA ALA A 450 -8.29 -7.96 19.05
C ALA A 450 -7.12 -6.98 18.86
N VAL A 451 -7.39 -5.70 19.03
CA VAL A 451 -6.39 -4.62 18.94
C VAL A 451 -6.55 -3.70 20.14
N LYS A 452 -5.45 -3.35 20.80
CA LYS A 452 -5.41 -2.40 21.90
C LYS A 452 -4.32 -1.37 21.68
N ASN A 453 -4.69 -0.09 21.67
CA ASN A 453 -3.76 1.03 21.57
C ASN A 453 -3.77 1.82 22.88
N ARG A 454 -2.57 2.19 23.35
CA ARG A 454 -2.38 3.21 24.39
C ARG A 454 -1.67 4.40 23.76
N VAL A 455 -2.25 5.58 23.93
CA VAL A 455 -1.74 6.84 23.40
C VAL A 455 -1.29 7.71 24.55
N SER A 456 -0.06 8.19 24.47
CA SER A 456 0.49 9.23 25.36
C SER A 456 0.92 10.41 24.53
N SER A 457 0.62 11.62 24.99
CA SER A 457 0.97 12.86 24.29
C SER A 457 1.49 13.90 25.28
N ASN A 458 2.63 14.51 24.94
CA ASN A 458 3.29 15.52 25.76
C ASN A 458 3.54 16.78 24.95
N GLY A 459 3.45 17.94 25.59
CA GLY A 459 3.78 19.23 25.01
C GLY A 459 4.88 19.93 25.79
N GLU A 460 5.86 20.47 25.07
CA GLU A 460 6.96 21.25 25.61
C GLU A 460 7.22 22.48 24.73
N THR A 461 7.60 23.57 25.35
CA THR A 461 8.14 24.74 24.65
C THR A 461 9.60 24.94 25.03
N THR A 462 10.38 25.36 24.03
CA THR A 462 11.79 25.74 24.20
C THR A 462 11.95 27.21 23.83
N ASN A 463 12.40 28.03 24.73
CA ASN A 463 12.87 29.37 24.36
C ASN A 463 14.28 29.23 23.74
N ILE A 464 14.36 29.40 22.40
CA ILE A 464 15.59 29.17 21.63
C ILE A 464 16.70 30.23 21.89
N THR A 465 16.42 31.28 22.67
CA THR A 465 17.40 32.32 23.03
C THR A 465 18.18 31.94 24.29
N ASN A 466 17.49 31.42 25.31
CA ASN A 466 18.09 31.07 26.59
C ASN A 466 18.00 29.56 26.91
N LEU A 467 17.44 28.76 26.01
CA LEU A 467 17.28 27.30 26.13
C LEU A 467 16.42 26.84 27.30
N THR A 468 15.57 27.72 27.82
CA THR A 468 14.63 27.34 28.90
C THR A 468 13.51 26.47 28.34
N LEU A 469 13.21 25.39 29.06
CA LEU A 469 12.11 24.46 28.76
C LEU A 469 10.92 24.76 29.66
N SER A 470 9.73 24.69 29.13
CA SER A 470 8.48 24.83 29.89
C SER A 470 7.40 23.88 29.31
N PRO A 471 6.55 23.32 30.16
CA PRO A 471 5.46 22.48 29.68
C PRO A 471 4.42 23.30 28.92
N THR A 472 3.75 22.68 27.96
CA THR A 472 2.61 23.25 27.23
C THR A 472 1.56 22.18 26.97
N SER A 473 0.42 22.56 26.37
CA SER A 473 -0.65 21.62 26.08
C SER A 473 -0.16 20.49 25.15
N SER A 474 -0.54 19.26 25.50
CA SER A 474 -0.39 18.11 24.60
C SER A 474 -1.37 18.22 23.41
N ARG A 475 -1.09 17.49 22.33
CA ARG A 475 -1.98 17.47 21.18
C ARG A 475 -3.18 16.57 21.42
N TYR A 476 -2.99 15.43 22.05
CA TYR A 476 -4.01 14.46 22.37
C TYR A 476 -4.16 14.27 23.88
N PRO A 477 -5.33 13.82 24.36
CA PRO A 477 -5.48 13.30 25.71
C PRO A 477 -4.73 11.96 25.87
N GLU A 478 -4.40 11.58 27.10
CA GLU A 478 -4.01 10.21 27.40
C GLU A 478 -5.19 9.30 27.05
N SER A 479 -4.98 8.28 26.22
CA SER A 479 -6.11 7.54 25.67
C SER A 479 -5.85 6.05 25.53
N ILE A 480 -6.93 5.29 25.58
CA ILE A 480 -6.98 3.87 25.21
C ILE A 480 -8.03 3.69 24.13
N TRP A 481 -7.64 3.05 23.05
CA TRP A 481 -8.54 2.64 21.96
C TRP A 481 -8.45 1.15 21.75
N ASP A 482 -9.59 0.46 21.85
CA ASP A 482 -9.68 -0.98 21.72
C ASP A 482 -10.63 -1.34 20.56
N SER A 483 -10.33 -2.45 19.88
CA SER A 483 -11.19 -3.05 18.86
C SER A 483 -11.21 -4.56 19.01
N TRP A 484 -12.39 -5.15 19.05
CA TRP A 484 -12.65 -6.58 19.07
C TRP A 484 -13.54 -6.95 17.91
N ALA A 485 -13.23 -8.04 17.22
CA ALA A 485 -14.01 -8.44 16.09
C ALA A 485 -14.07 -9.96 15.92
N VAL A 486 -15.18 -10.40 15.33
CA VAL A 486 -15.37 -11.75 14.78
C VAL A 486 -15.79 -11.57 13.32
N TYR A 487 -15.23 -12.36 12.42
CA TYR A 487 -15.55 -12.31 11.01
C TYR A 487 -15.61 -13.69 10.38
N SER A 488 -16.32 -13.78 9.26
CA SER A 488 -16.47 -14.97 8.46
C SER A 488 -16.59 -14.59 6.99
N ASN A 489 -15.96 -15.35 6.11
CA ASN A 489 -16.04 -15.21 4.67
C ASN A 489 -16.24 -16.59 4.05
N TYR A 490 -17.31 -16.76 3.29
CA TYR A 490 -17.64 -17.99 2.59
C TYR A 490 -17.53 -17.80 1.09
N SER A 491 -16.74 -18.66 0.45
CA SER A 491 -16.59 -18.72 -0.99
C SER A 491 -17.12 -20.05 -1.50
N ALA A 492 -18.00 -20.02 -2.49
CA ALA A 492 -18.65 -21.19 -3.05
C ALA A 492 -18.61 -21.20 -4.58
N GLU A 493 -18.30 -22.35 -5.16
CA GLU A 493 -18.52 -22.60 -6.58
C GLU A 493 -19.97 -23.09 -6.78
N LEU A 494 -20.84 -22.19 -7.28
CA LEU A 494 -22.25 -22.51 -7.53
C LEU A 494 -22.43 -23.33 -8.81
N SER A 495 -21.56 -23.10 -9.79
CA SER A 495 -21.44 -23.88 -11.04
C SER A 495 -20.03 -23.68 -11.63
N THR A 496 -19.72 -24.37 -12.70
CA THR A 496 -18.45 -24.21 -13.44
C THR A 496 -18.22 -22.78 -13.97
N GLN A 497 -19.28 -22.00 -14.07
CA GLN A 497 -19.24 -20.61 -14.58
C GLN A 497 -19.57 -19.57 -13.51
N MET A 498 -19.96 -19.97 -12.31
CA MET A 498 -20.44 -19.04 -11.29
C MET A 498 -19.84 -19.35 -9.94
N LYS A 499 -19.13 -18.37 -9.38
CA LYS A 499 -18.62 -18.39 -8.01
C LYS A 499 -19.25 -17.25 -7.20
N MET A 500 -19.52 -17.51 -5.94
CA MET A 500 -20.09 -16.53 -5.00
C MET A 500 -19.14 -16.36 -3.82
N GLN A 501 -18.99 -15.15 -3.37
CA GLN A 501 -18.28 -14.82 -2.13
C GLN A 501 -19.16 -13.90 -1.28
N GLY A 502 -19.35 -14.27 -0.02
CA GLY A 502 -20.08 -13.46 0.95
C GLY A 502 -19.39 -13.46 2.29
N ALA A 503 -19.32 -12.31 2.93
CA ALA A 503 -18.63 -12.17 4.21
C ALA A 503 -19.39 -11.24 5.17
N LEU A 504 -19.23 -11.50 6.47
CA LEU A 504 -19.80 -10.72 7.56
C LEU A 504 -18.75 -10.50 8.65
N ARG A 505 -18.78 -9.33 9.27
CA ARG A 505 -17.94 -8.98 10.43
C ARG A 505 -18.74 -8.16 11.44
N VAL A 506 -18.59 -8.53 12.68
CA VAL A 506 -19.07 -7.79 13.86
C VAL A 506 -17.86 -7.16 14.54
N ASN A 507 -17.93 -5.86 14.81
CA ASN A 507 -16.90 -5.13 15.54
C ASN A 507 -17.49 -4.46 16.80
N LEU A 508 -16.71 -4.50 17.88
CA LEU A 508 -16.90 -3.68 19.07
C LEU A 508 -15.66 -2.83 19.28
N ASN A 509 -15.81 -1.53 19.17
CA ASN A 509 -14.75 -0.56 19.43
C ASN A 509 -15.01 0.19 20.73
N SER A 510 -13.99 0.54 21.48
CA SER A 510 -14.09 1.43 22.64
C SER A 510 -13.00 2.48 22.62
N LEU A 511 -13.32 3.67 23.11
CA LEU A 511 -12.40 4.80 23.22
C LEU A 511 -12.54 5.42 24.60
N GLU A 512 -11.40 5.49 25.31
CA GLU A 512 -11.29 6.19 26.60
C GLU A 512 -10.25 7.31 26.44
N ALA A 513 -10.54 8.49 26.97
CA ALA A 513 -9.65 9.65 26.89
C ALA A 513 -9.69 10.45 28.19
N ASP A 514 -8.51 10.86 28.68
CA ASP A 514 -8.30 11.70 29.87
C ASP A 514 -7.69 13.04 29.45
N PHE A 515 -8.42 14.12 29.61
CA PHE A 515 -8.06 15.49 29.25
C PHE A 515 -7.42 16.28 30.41
N THR A 516 -7.23 15.68 31.58
CA THR A 516 -6.76 16.36 32.80
C THR A 516 -5.52 17.21 32.56
N LYS A 517 -4.54 16.70 31.79
CA LYS A 517 -3.33 17.46 31.42
C LYS A 517 -3.63 18.75 30.66
N ASN A 518 -4.64 18.75 29.79
CA ASN A 518 -4.99 19.89 28.93
C ASN A 518 -5.93 20.89 29.59
N LEU A 519 -6.62 20.52 30.68
CA LEU A 519 -7.53 21.43 31.41
C LEU A 519 -6.80 22.63 31.99
N SER A 520 -5.52 22.54 32.33
CA SER A 520 -4.71 23.67 32.81
C SER A 520 -4.42 24.73 31.73
N TYR A 521 -4.58 24.36 30.46
CA TYR A 521 -4.33 25.25 29.30
C TYR A 521 -5.61 25.72 28.64
N TYR A 522 -6.65 24.86 28.60
CA TYR A 522 -7.92 25.16 27.93
C TYR A 522 -9.10 24.72 28.82
N PRO A 523 -10.15 25.51 28.94
CA PRO A 523 -11.33 25.21 29.74
C PRO A 523 -12.26 24.24 28.99
N LEU A 524 -11.77 22.97 28.80
CA LEU A 524 -12.54 21.95 28.10
C LEU A 524 -13.80 21.57 28.91
N PRO A 525 -14.90 21.18 28.23
CA PRO A 525 -16.18 20.89 28.90
C PRO A 525 -16.20 19.57 29.65
N VAL A 526 -15.18 18.69 29.39
CA VAL A 526 -15.07 17.37 29.99
C VAL A 526 -13.64 17.10 30.44
N SER A 527 -13.47 16.41 31.57
CA SER A 527 -12.18 15.95 32.06
C SER A 527 -11.83 14.54 31.55
N SER A 528 -12.83 13.74 31.21
CA SER A 528 -12.65 12.41 30.68
C SER A 528 -13.82 12.03 29.78
N TYR A 529 -13.58 11.05 28.92
CA TYR A 529 -14.56 10.54 27.98
C TYR A 529 -14.41 9.04 27.84
N ARG A 530 -15.55 8.34 27.71
CA ARG A 530 -15.56 6.90 27.40
C ARG A 530 -16.80 6.57 26.58
N ASP A 531 -16.58 5.87 25.45
CA ASP A 531 -17.69 5.38 24.62
C ASP A 531 -17.38 4.02 24.00
N ARG A 532 -18.43 3.39 23.47
CA ARG A 532 -18.37 2.09 22.79
C ARG A 532 -19.21 2.14 21.52
N TYR A 533 -18.63 1.60 20.45
CA TYR A 533 -19.26 1.58 19.13
C TYR A 533 -19.42 0.14 18.66
N PHE A 534 -20.64 -0.22 18.31
CA PHE A 534 -20.92 -1.49 17.65
C PHE A 534 -21.05 -1.24 16.14
N SER A 535 -20.45 -2.12 15.32
CA SER A 535 -20.53 -2.02 13.86
C SER A 535 -20.67 -3.40 13.23
N LEU A 536 -21.59 -3.50 12.27
CA LEU A 536 -21.80 -4.67 11.43
C LEU A 536 -21.45 -4.30 9.98
N THR A 537 -20.59 -5.09 9.35
CA THR A 537 -20.22 -4.94 7.94
C THR A 537 -20.34 -6.25 7.20
N GLY A 538 -20.62 -6.17 5.90
CA GLY A 538 -20.76 -7.34 5.05
C GLY A 538 -20.41 -7.03 3.60
N ASN A 539 -20.17 -8.07 2.84
CA ASN A 539 -20.11 -8.01 1.39
C ASN A 539 -20.78 -9.23 0.76
N LEU A 540 -21.23 -9.08 -0.47
CA LEU A 540 -21.72 -10.17 -1.29
C LEU A 540 -21.37 -9.86 -2.75
N GLY A 541 -20.66 -10.79 -3.38
CA GLY A 541 -20.28 -10.68 -4.77
C GLY A 541 -20.37 -12.01 -5.52
N ILE A 542 -20.51 -11.92 -6.81
CA ILE A 542 -20.58 -13.07 -7.71
C ILE A 542 -19.54 -12.84 -8.81
N VAL A 543 -18.81 -13.88 -9.16
CA VAL A 543 -17.99 -13.94 -10.36
C VAL A 543 -18.72 -14.84 -11.37
N PHE A 544 -19.21 -14.24 -12.44
CA PHE A 544 -19.81 -14.95 -13.57
C PHE A 544 -18.77 -15.03 -14.69
N GLN A 545 -18.27 -16.24 -14.93
CA GLN A 545 -17.28 -16.54 -15.98
C GLN A 545 -17.98 -17.24 -17.15
N ALA A 546 -18.57 -16.45 -18.04
CA ALA A 546 -19.30 -16.98 -19.20
C ALA A 546 -18.37 -17.74 -20.17
N HIS A 547 -17.08 -17.36 -20.20
CA HIS A 547 -16.03 -17.98 -20.98
C HIS A 547 -14.70 -17.89 -20.20
N PRO A 548 -13.72 -18.79 -20.36
CA PRO A 548 -12.41 -18.70 -19.67
C PRO A 548 -11.71 -17.33 -19.79
N ASN A 549 -12.02 -16.58 -20.86
CA ASN A 549 -11.43 -15.29 -21.17
C ASN A 549 -12.34 -14.08 -20.87
N PHE A 550 -13.54 -14.31 -20.30
CA PHE A 550 -14.48 -13.24 -19.96
C PHE A 550 -15.10 -13.47 -18.58
N SER A 551 -15.00 -12.48 -17.71
CA SER A 551 -15.72 -12.48 -16.45
C SER A 551 -16.42 -11.16 -16.16
N LEU A 552 -17.57 -11.27 -15.51
CA LEU A 552 -18.38 -10.18 -15.00
C LEU A 552 -18.59 -10.39 -13.49
N SER A 553 -18.25 -9.38 -12.69
CA SER A 553 -18.28 -9.54 -11.23
C SER A 553 -18.97 -8.35 -10.57
N PRO A 554 -20.28 -8.43 -10.30
CA PRO A 554 -20.98 -7.50 -9.43
C PRO A 554 -20.61 -7.76 -7.96
N LEU A 555 -20.41 -6.69 -7.19
CA LEU A 555 -20.12 -6.70 -5.77
C LEU A 555 -20.87 -5.58 -5.05
N ILE A 556 -21.50 -5.90 -3.94
CA ILE A 556 -21.97 -4.93 -2.94
C ILE A 556 -21.15 -5.12 -1.66
N SER A 557 -20.76 -4.03 -1.02
CA SER A 557 -19.94 -4.09 0.19
C SER A 557 -20.20 -2.91 1.10
N THR A 558 -19.99 -3.11 2.40
CA THR A 558 -20.09 -2.07 3.41
C THR A 558 -18.76 -1.90 4.11
N GLY A 559 -18.44 -0.66 4.44
CA GLY A 559 -17.28 -0.28 5.24
C GLY A 559 -17.69 0.59 6.41
N PHE A 560 -16.85 0.66 7.42
CA PHE A 560 -17.07 1.57 8.54
C PHE A 560 -15.74 2.14 9.04
N ARG A 561 -15.84 3.27 9.75
CA ARG A 561 -14.74 3.85 10.52
C ARG A 561 -15.27 4.30 11.87
N ALA A 562 -14.76 3.70 12.93
CA ALA A 562 -14.99 4.16 14.29
C ALA A 562 -14.15 5.43 14.56
N PRO A 563 -14.65 6.39 15.34
CA PRO A 563 -13.84 7.51 15.81
C PRO A 563 -12.58 7.01 16.51
N ASN A 564 -11.46 7.68 16.26
CA ASN A 564 -10.21 7.45 16.95
C ASN A 564 -9.80 8.68 17.79
N VAL A 565 -8.64 8.62 18.41
CA VAL A 565 -8.15 9.72 19.28
C VAL A 565 -7.87 10.99 18.49
N ASP A 566 -7.44 10.92 17.22
CA ASP A 566 -7.25 12.10 16.38
C ASP A 566 -8.58 12.78 16.02
N ASP A 567 -9.64 12.00 15.86
CA ASP A 567 -10.95 12.57 15.55
C ASP A 567 -11.57 13.28 16.76
N MET A 568 -11.57 12.61 17.89
CA MET A 568 -12.33 13.01 19.06
C MET A 568 -11.54 13.90 20.02
N GLY A 569 -10.22 13.67 20.14
CA GLY A 569 -9.43 14.21 21.25
C GLY A 569 -8.47 15.36 20.91
N LYS A 570 -8.23 15.68 19.64
CA LYS A 570 -7.19 16.67 19.32
C LYS A 570 -7.61 18.12 19.58
N ILE A 571 -6.64 18.92 20.07
CA ILE A 571 -6.70 20.38 20.07
C ILE A 571 -5.63 20.87 19.11
N PHE A 572 -6.04 21.56 18.04
CA PHE A 572 -5.14 21.77 16.90
C PHE A 572 -5.52 22.98 16.04
N ASP A 573 -4.52 23.76 15.62
CA ASP A 573 -4.61 24.78 14.57
C ASP A 573 -4.64 24.12 13.19
N SER A 574 -5.79 24.08 12.54
CA SER A 574 -5.96 23.49 11.23
C SER A 574 -5.70 24.45 10.07
N ALA A 575 -5.94 25.74 10.30
CA ALA A 575 -5.71 26.86 9.40
C ALA A 575 -5.48 28.12 10.25
N PRO A 576 -4.91 29.20 9.69
CA PRO A 576 -4.72 30.45 10.41
C PRO A 576 -6.02 30.98 11.01
N GLY A 577 -6.01 31.27 12.32
CA GLY A 577 -7.19 31.80 13.02
C GLY A 577 -8.30 30.79 13.26
N THR A 578 -8.01 29.49 13.21
CA THR A 578 -8.96 28.42 13.53
C THR A 578 -8.38 27.47 14.57
N VAL A 579 -9.22 26.89 15.41
CA VAL A 579 -8.86 25.84 16.34
C VAL A 579 -9.92 24.73 16.31
N LEU A 580 -9.45 23.50 16.22
CA LEU A 580 -10.30 22.31 16.35
C LEU A 580 -10.30 21.87 17.80
N ILE A 581 -11.47 21.66 18.38
CA ILE A 581 -11.65 21.17 19.75
C ILE A 581 -12.24 19.76 19.76
N PRO A 582 -12.08 19.01 20.87
CA PRO A 582 -12.68 17.70 21.07
C PRO A 582 -14.21 17.73 20.95
N ASN A 583 -14.79 16.70 20.33
CA ASN A 583 -16.22 16.45 20.31
C ASN A 583 -16.53 15.02 20.79
N PRO A 584 -17.02 14.86 22.02
CA PRO A 584 -17.35 13.54 22.57
C PRO A 584 -18.62 12.89 21.98
N SER A 585 -19.36 13.57 21.12
CA SER A 585 -20.59 13.05 20.51
C SER A 585 -20.39 12.39 19.13
N LEU A 586 -19.13 12.08 18.76
CA LEU A 586 -18.85 11.44 17.49
C LEU A 586 -19.26 9.96 17.50
N GLY A 587 -19.95 9.55 16.43
CA GLY A 587 -20.26 8.15 16.12
C GLY A 587 -19.45 7.62 14.90
N PRO A 588 -19.57 6.31 14.59
CA PRO A 588 -18.98 5.74 13.39
C PRO A 588 -19.55 6.33 12.10
N GLU A 589 -18.71 6.42 11.07
CA GLU A 589 -19.17 6.66 9.70
C GLU A 589 -19.26 5.34 8.93
N TYR A 590 -20.20 5.25 7.98
CA TYR A 590 -20.45 4.06 7.18
C TYR A 590 -20.35 4.34 5.69
N ALA A 591 -19.78 3.39 4.94
CA ALA A 591 -19.78 3.41 3.48
C ALA A 591 -20.59 2.24 2.93
N TYR A 592 -21.41 2.53 1.93
CA TYR A 592 -22.15 1.57 1.12
C TYR A 592 -21.66 1.65 -0.29
N ASN A 593 -21.16 0.55 -0.82
CA ASN A 593 -20.52 0.49 -2.14
C ASN A 593 -21.19 -0.54 -3.04
N ALA A 594 -21.39 -0.17 -4.29
CA ALA A 594 -21.76 -1.08 -5.37
C ALA A 594 -20.73 -0.94 -6.48
N GLU A 595 -20.23 -2.05 -6.99
CA GLU A 595 -19.28 -2.07 -8.11
C GLU A 595 -19.56 -3.20 -9.08
N LEU A 596 -19.16 -2.97 -10.33
CA LEU A 596 -19.20 -3.95 -11.40
C LEU A 596 -17.83 -4.02 -12.06
N ASN A 597 -17.22 -5.20 -11.99
CA ASN A 597 -15.93 -5.50 -12.61
C ASN A 597 -16.14 -6.31 -13.89
N VAL A 598 -15.47 -5.92 -14.96
CA VAL A 598 -15.43 -6.62 -16.25
C VAL A 598 -13.99 -6.93 -16.58
N HIS A 599 -13.70 -8.19 -16.82
CA HIS A 599 -12.41 -8.63 -17.30
C HIS A 599 -12.58 -9.36 -18.62
N GLN A 600 -11.79 -9.00 -19.64
CA GLN A 600 -11.78 -9.62 -20.95
C GLN A 600 -10.36 -9.83 -21.45
N GLN A 601 -10.07 -11.05 -21.90
CA GLN A 601 -8.84 -11.37 -22.62
C GLN A 601 -9.19 -11.82 -24.06
N ILE A 602 -8.48 -11.33 -25.06
CA ILE A 602 -8.73 -11.64 -26.47
C ILE A 602 -7.43 -12.16 -27.09
N GLY A 603 -7.45 -13.43 -27.52
CA GLY A 603 -6.38 -14.06 -28.30
C GLY A 603 -4.99 -14.04 -27.66
N GLY A 604 -4.86 -13.90 -26.32
CA GLY A 604 -3.56 -13.73 -25.67
C GLY A 604 -2.83 -12.42 -26.02
N ILE A 605 -3.48 -11.52 -26.79
CA ILE A 605 -2.89 -10.27 -27.31
C ILE A 605 -3.43 -9.07 -26.53
N VAL A 606 -4.71 -9.08 -26.18
CA VAL A 606 -5.37 -7.95 -25.51
C VAL A 606 -5.94 -8.42 -24.18
N LYS A 607 -5.68 -7.67 -23.11
CA LYS A 607 -6.33 -7.81 -21.82
C LYS A 607 -6.94 -6.47 -21.43
N VAL A 608 -8.22 -6.48 -21.09
CA VAL A 608 -8.97 -5.30 -20.67
C VAL A 608 -9.59 -5.56 -19.31
N ASP A 609 -9.46 -4.63 -18.40
CA ASP A 609 -10.17 -4.59 -17.14
C ASP A 609 -10.89 -3.25 -16.95
N ILE A 610 -12.17 -3.29 -16.59
CA ILE A 610 -13.00 -2.09 -16.38
C ILE A 610 -13.77 -2.28 -15.09
N THR A 611 -13.73 -1.28 -14.23
CA THR A 611 -14.49 -1.24 -12.97
C THR A 611 -15.27 0.04 -12.89
N GLY A 612 -16.60 -0.06 -12.86
CA GLY A 612 -17.49 1.03 -12.48
C GLY A 612 -17.91 0.90 -11.02
N TYR A 613 -17.93 2.00 -10.28
CA TYR A 613 -18.29 1.97 -8.85
C TYR A 613 -19.08 3.20 -8.41
N TYR A 614 -19.91 3.01 -7.39
CA TYR A 614 -20.62 4.04 -6.66
C TYR A 614 -20.51 3.77 -5.16
N THR A 615 -20.10 4.78 -4.39
CA THR A 615 -19.98 4.70 -2.93
C THR A 615 -20.70 5.87 -2.28
N LEU A 616 -21.59 5.56 -1.34
CA LEU A 616 -22.22 6.51 -0.44
C LEU A 616 -21.54 6.41 0.93
N LEU A 617 -20.96 7.52 1.40
CA LEU A 617 -20.47 7.67 2.77
C LEU A 617 -21.57 8.38 3.58
N ASP A 618 -22.05 7.73 4.59
CA ASP A 618 -23.10 8.23 5.50
C ASP A 618 -22.53 8.54 6.87
N HIS A 619 -23.10 9.55 7.56
CA HIS A 619 -22.60 10.04 8.84
C HIS A 619 -21.12 10.46 8.79
N ALA A 620 -20.69 11.06 7.67
CA ALA A 620 -19.31 11.47 7.49
C ALA A 620 -18.86 12.42 8.60
N MET A 621 -17.70 12.14 9.18
CA MET A 621 -17.07 13.02 10.15
C MET A 621 -16.42 14.18 9.40
N VAL A 622 -17.04 15.34 9.50
CA VAL A 622 -16.62 16.58 8.86
C VAL A 622 -16.41 17.67 9.90
N ARG A 623 -15.60 18.66 9.55
CA ARG A 623 -15.31 19.81 10.42
C ARG A 623 -16.45 20.82 10.30
N ARG A 624 -17.02 21.21 11.43
CA ARG A 624 -18.11 22.19 11.54
C ARG A 624 -17.75 23.27 12.53
N GLU A 625 -18.35 24.47 12.37
CA GLU A 625 -18.29 25.51 13.37
C GLU A 625 -18.89 25.03 14.69
N SER A 626 -18.25 25.41 15.79
CA SER A 626 -18.62 24.97 17.13
C SER A 626 -18.36 26.06 18.14
N THR A 627 -18.68 25.79 19.39
CA THR A 627 -18.39 26.71 20.49
C THR A 627 -17.70 25.98 21.64
N LEU A 628 -16.82 26.66 22.32
CA LEU A 628 -16.23 26.20 23.58
C LEU A 628 -16.81 27.02 24.71
N ASN A 629 -17.60 26.41 25.62
CA ASN A 629 -18.33 27.11 26.69
C ASN A 629 -19.15 28.31 26.18
N GLY A 630 -19.82 28.12 25.01
CA GLY A 630 -20.64 29.18 24.39
C GLY A 630 -19.86 30.22 23.57
N GLN A 631 -18.53 30.18 23.55
CA GLN A 631 -17.69 31.10 22.77
C GLN A 631 -17.35 30.48 21.41
N SER A 632 -17.66 31.20 20.33
CA SER A 632 -17.31 30.81 18.94
C SER A 632 -15.85 31.11 18.58
N GLN A 633 -15.12 31.83 19.44
CA GLN A 633 -13.70 32.17 19.27
C GLN A 633 -12.98 32.07 20.61
N ILE A 634 -11.77 31.53 20.62
CA ILE A 634 -10.89 31.44 21.79
C ILE A 634 -9.46 31.83 21.43
N VAL A 635 -8.68 32.23 22.44
CA VAL A 635 -7.25 32.45 22.24
C VAL A 635 -6.53 31.10 22.23
N TYR A 636 -5.93 30.75 21.09
CA TYR A 636 -5.14 29.54 20.90
C TYR A 636 -3.71 29.88 20.46
N ASN A 637 -2.70 29.40 21.20
CA ASN A 637 -1.29 29.76 20.99
C ASN A 637 -1.06 31.28 20.77
N GLY A 638 -1.72 32.11 21.60
CA GLY A 638 -1.62 33.59 21.54
C GLY A 638 -2.36 34.24 20.37
N GLN A 639 -3.22 33.55 19.64
CA GLN A 639 -4.02 34.07 18.54
C GLN A 639 -5.50 33.80 18.76
N LEU A 640 -6.35 34.85 18.58
CA LEU A 640 -7.80 34.67 18.55
C LEU A 640 -8.17 33.75 17.37
N SER A 641 -8.84 32.67 17.66
CA SER A 641 -9.11 31.59 16.71
C SER A 641 -10.57 31.17 16.77
N LYS A 642 -11.17 30.97 15.60
CA LYS A 642 -12.56 30.47 15.45
C LYS A 642 -12.61 29.01 15.84
N VAL A 643 -13.61 28.61 16.59
CA VAL A 643 -13.76 27.25 17.13
C VAL A 643 -14.47 26.34 16.13
N PHE A 644 -13.87 25.16 15.88
CA PHE A 644 -14.43 24.08 15.10
C PHE A 644 -14.41 22.78 15.88
N ALA A 645 -15.31 21.85 15.54
CA ALA A 645 -15.29 20.46 16.00
C ALA A 645 -15.61 19.52 14.85
N LEU A 646 -15.18 18.26 14.94
CA LEU A 646 -15.68 17.22 14.04
C LEU A 646 -17.11 16.84 14.45
N GLN A 647 -17.97 16.60 13.48
CA GLN A 647 -19.37 16.18 13.68
C GLN A 647 -19.76 15.15 12.61
N ASN A 648 -20.63 14.20 12.95
CA ASN A 648 -21.26 13.29 12.00
C ASN A 648 -22.45 14.00 11.34
N ALA A 649 -22.15 14.92 10.44
CA ALA A 649 -23.15 15.88 9.97
C ALA A 649 -23.34 15.88 8.45
N SER A 650 -22.74 14.95 7.71
CA SER A 650 -22.69 15.03 6.26
C SER A 650 -22.81 13.66 5.60
N PHE A 651 -23.16 13.66 4.32
CA PHE A 651 -22.93 12.54 3.42
C PHE A 651 -21.89 12.94 2.36
N ALA A 652 -21.25 11.93 1.79
CA ALA A 652 -20.45 12.10 0.59
C ALA A 652 -20.78 10.99 -0.43
N GLU A 653 -20.95 11.38 -1.69
CA GLU A 653 -21.16 10.47 -2.79
C GLU A 653 -19.91 10.45 -3.68
N ILE A 654 -19.41 9.27 -4.01
CA ILE A 654 -18.31 9.11 -4.95
C ILE A 654 -18.72 8.10 -6.01
N LYS A 655 -18.52 8.47 -7.29
CA LYS A 655 -18.68 7.57 -8.43
C LYS A 655 -17.47 7.64 -9.32
N GLY A 656 -17.16 6.55 -9.99
CA GLY A 656 -16.00 6.54 -10.87
C GLY A 656 -15.90 5.33 -11.76
N LEU A 657 -14.92 5.44 -12.66
CA LEU A 657 -14.53 4.43 -13.62
C LEU A 657 -13.02 4.24 -13.56
N GLN A 658 -12.60 3.00 -13.44
CA GLN A 658 -11.21 2.59 -13.59
C GLN A 658 -11.10 1.66 -14.79
N ALA A 659 -10.23 1.98 -15.73
CA ALA A 659 -10.01 1.18 -16.94
C ALA A 659 -8.55 0.84 -17.11
N GLY A 660 -8.28 -0.40 -17.49
CA GLY A 660 -6.97 -0.90 -17.80
C GLY A 660 -6.94 -1.64 -19.13
N ILE A 661 -5.87 -1.45 -19.88
CA ILE A 661 -5.60 -2.21 -21.10
C ILE A 661 -4.14 -2.65 -21.13
N GLU A 662 -3.93 -3.89 -21.54
CA GLU A 662 -2.61 -4.46 -21.82
C GLU A 662 -2.64 -5.03 -23.25
N LEU A 663 -1.69 -4.62 -24.10
CA LEU A 663 -1.60 -5.01 -25.51
C LEU A 663 -0.22 -5.59 -25.79
N VAL A 664 -0.17 -6.83 -26.22
CA VAL A 664 1.05 -7.46 -26.74
C VAL A 664 1.22 -7.05 -28.19
N LEU A 665 2.00 -6.02 -28.43
CA LEU A 665 2.27 -5.51 -29.78
C LEU A 665 3.25 -6.41 -30.53
N HIS A 666 4.18 -7.01 -29.79
CA HIS A 666 5.15 -8.00 -30.28
C HIS A 666 5.63 -8.85 -29.08
N LYS A 667 6.20 -10.03 -29.30
CA LYS A 667 6.70 -10.91 -28.23
C LYS A 667 7.64 -10.21 -27.22
N HIS A 668 8.26 -9.11 -27.61
CA HIS A 668 9.15 -8.30 -26.79
C HIS A 668 8.58 -6.93 -26.44
N LEU A 669 7.38 -6.58 -26.92
CA LEU A 669 6.84 -5.24 -26.82
C LEU A 669 5.42 -5.28 -26.24
N LEU A 670 5.29 -4.80 -25.01
CA LEU A 670 4.03 -4.73 -24.26
C LEU A 670 3.64 -3.25 -24.08
N PHE A 671 2.43 -2.91 -24.45
CA PHE A 671 1.81 -1.63 -24.08
C PHE A 671 0.83 -1.85 -22.95
N THR A 672 0.91 -1.02 -21.91
CA THR A 672 -0.05 -1.01 -20.80
C THR A 672 -0.54 0.41 -20.57
N SER A 673 -1.85 0.57 -20.30
CA SER A 673 -2.42 1.86 -19.94
C SER A 673 -3.44 1.68 -18.82
N ARG A 674 -3.45 2.63 -17.89
CA ARG A 674 -4.40 2.72 -16.76
C ARG A 674 -4.98 4.11 -16.73
N TYR A 675 -6.29 4.20 -16.60
CA TYR A 675 -7.04 5.44 -16.55
C TYR A 675 -8.04 5.39 -15.40
N ASN A 676 -8.10 6.46 -14.63
CA ASN A 676 -9.01 6.60 -13.51
C ASN A 676 -9.76 7.92 -13.65
N TRP A 677 -11.07 7.83 -13.64
CA TRP A 677 -11.97 8.97 -13.55
C TRP A 677 -12.89 8.81 -12.36
N GLN A 678 -13.05 9.87 -11.59
CA GLN A 678 -13.94 9.90 -10.44
C GLN A 678 -14.52 11.27 -10.24
N LYS A 679 -15.71 11.31 -9.65
CA LYS A 679 -16.36 12.52 -9.20
C LYS A 679 -16.98 12.29 -7.84
N GLY A 680 -16.67 13.20 -6.90
CA GLY A 680 -17.22 13.19 -5.55
C GLY A 680 -17.91 14.48 -5.23
N LYS A 681 -18.94 14.41 -4.39
CA LYS A 681 -19.57 15.56 -3.74
C LYS A 681 -19.82 15.27 -2.28
N GLU A 682 -19.73 16.32 -1.46
CA GLU A 682 -19.99 16.26 -0.02
C GLU A 682 -20.94 17.39 0.40
N GLU A 683 -21.77 17.16 1.39
CA GLU A 683 -22.69 18.14 1.93
C GLU A 683 -21.95 19.12 2.84
N LEU A 684 -22.23 20.41 2.67
CA LEU A 684 -21.72 21.51 3.49
C LEU A 684 -22.68 21.86 4.64
N ASP A 685 -22.28 22.84 5.50
CA ASP A 685 -23.03 23.26 6.66
C ASP A 685 -24.41 23.83 6.33
N ASP A 686 -24.53 24.55 5.23
CA ASP A 686 -25.74 25.18 4.71
C ASP A 686 -26.61 24.20 3.87
N LYS A 687 -26.32 22.91 3.89
CA LYS A 687 -26.95 21.88 3.08
C LYS A 687 -26.65 21.98 1.57
N SER A 688 -25.86 22.92 1.14
CA SER A 688 -25.32 22.94 -0.23
C SER A 688 -24.29 21.83 -0.41
N THR A 689 -23.81 21.62 -1.62
CA THR A 689 -22.77 20.59 -1.88
C THR A 689 -21.52 21.21 -2.46
N SER A 690 -20.37 20.69 -2.07
CA SER A 690 -19.05 20.98 -2.62
C SER A 690 -18.48 19.72 -3.29
N PRO A 691 -17.62 19.85 -4.31
CA PRO A 691 -16.79 18.73 -4.73
C PRO A 691 -16.04 18.13 -3.55
N SER A 692 -15.93 16.78 -3.50
CA SER A 692 -15.22 16.12 -2.41
C SER A 692 -13.71 16.32 -2.53
N ARG A 693 -13.08 16.73 -1.45
CA ARG A 693 -11.65 17.08 -1.38
C ARG A 693 -10.71 15.96 -1.89
N HIS A 694 -11.00 14.72 -1.58
CA HIS A 694 -10.12 13.59 -1.90
C HIS A 694 -10.49 12.89 -3.20
N ALA A 695 -11.47 13.41 -3.95
CA ALA A 695 -11.75 12.97 -5.31
C ALA A 695 -10.70 13.58 -6.24
N ALA A 696 -9.58 12.86 -6.45
CA ALA A 696 -8.54 13.29 -7.36
C ALA A 696 -9.08 13.54 -8.77
N PRO A 697 -8.52 14.48 -9.55
CA PRO A 697 -8.86 14.67 -10.95
C PRO A 697 -8.63 13.38 -11.75
N ALA A 698 -9.13 13.32 -12.98
CA ALA A 698 -8.83 12.17 -13.83
C ALA A 698 -7.32 12.04 -14.04
N PHE A 699 -6.80 10.84 -13.86
CA PHE A 699 -5.35 10.57 -13.92
C PHE A 699 -5.07 9.18 -14.46
N GLY A 700 -3.84 8.97 -14.87
CA GLY A 700 -3.43 7.66 -15.35
C GLY A 700 -1.97 7.57 -15.73
N THR A 701 -1.61 6.37 -16.20
CA THR A 701 -0.28 6.06 -16.73
C THR A 701 -0.42 5.25 -18.01
N SER A 702 0.49 5.48 -18.96
CA SER A 702 0.65 4.66 -20.15
C SER A 702 2.12 4.27 -20.28
N LYS A 703 2.41 2.98 -20.50
CA LYS A 703 3.76 2.44 -20.54
C LYS A 703 3.94 1.55 -21.76
N LEU A 704 5.05 1.75 -22.48
CA LEU A 704 5.53 0.88 -23.54
C LEU A 704 6.81 0.21 -23.03
N SER A 705 6.75 -1.11 -22.83
CA SER A 705 7.85 -1.92 -22.30
C SER A 705 8.44 -2.78 -23.41
N PHE A 706 9.74 -2.63 -23.64
CA PHE A 706 10.52 -3.55 -24.47
C PHE A 706 11.38 -4.42 -23.57
N LYS A 707 11.20 -5.74 -23.65
CA LYS A 707 11.97 -6.72 -22.85
C LYS A 707 12.55 -7.79 -23.76
N LYS A 708 13.87 -7.99 -23.68
CA LYS A 708 14.58 -9.04 -24.43
C LYS A 708 15.75 -9.53 -23.63
N ALA A 709 15.77 -10.84 -23.35
CA ALA A 709 16.82 -11.49 -22.57
C ALA A 709 17.17 -10.73 -21.26
N ASN A 710 18.36 -10.18 -21.17
CA ASN A 710 18.92 -9.48 -20.01
C ASN A 710 18.66 -7.96 -20.02
N PHE A 711 17.81 -7.47 -20.93
CA PHE A 711 17.60 -6.05 -21.16
C PHE A 711 16.10 -5.71 -21.15
N GLN A 712 15.74 -4.65 -20.43
CA GLN A 712 14.40 -4.06 -20.45
C GLN A 712 14.50 -2.54 -20.55
N ILE A 713 13.65 -1.94 -21.40
CA ILE A 713 13.42 -0.49 -21.45
C ILE A 713 11.92 -0.23 -21.34
N ASP A 714 11.56 0.74 -20.51
CA ASP A 714 10.21 1.24 -20.31
C ASP A 714 10.17 2.73 -20.68
N PHE A 715 9.35 3.07 -21.66
CA PHE A 715 8.94 4.46 -21.89
C PHE A 715 7.54 4.63 -21.31
N HIS A 716 7.37 5.60 -20.41
CA HIS A 716 6.09 5.80 -19.77
C HIS A 716 5.68 7.27 -19.68
N ALA A 717 4.39 7.51 -19.76
CA ALA A 717 3.73 8.76 -19.54
C ALA A 717 2.88 8.68 -18.27
N GLN A 718 2.93 9.74 -17.46
CA GLN A 718 2.00 9.96 -16.34
C GLN A 718 1.29 11.26 -16.57
N TYR A 719 -0.02 11.31 -16.26
CA TYR A 719 -0.83 12.49 -16.53
C TYR A 719 -1.93 12.66 -15.48
N SER A 720 -2.36 13.92 -15.33
CA SER A 720 -3.48 14.33 -14.50
C SER A 720 -4.24 15.46 -15.20
N ALA A 721 -5.56 15.39 -15.13
CA ALA A 721 -6.42 16.45 -15.65
C ALA A 721 -6.36 17.69 -14.76
N GLU A 722 -6.84 18.81 -15.30
CA GLU A 722 -7.05 20.05 -14.57
C GLU A 722 -8.22 19.92 -13.58
N VAL A 723 -8.13 20.65 -12.46
CA VAL A 723 -9.27 20.96 -11.61
C VAL A 723 -9.51 22.47 -11.71
N PRO A 724 -10.48 22.92 -12.51
CA PRO A 724 -10.82 24.33 -12.66
C PRO A 724 -11.47 24.88 -11.38
N PHE A 725 -11.51 26.21 -11.25
CA PHE A 725 -11.98 26.89 -10.04
C PHE A 725 -13.40 26.46 -9.59
N ASP A 726 -14.32 26.31 -10.51
CA ASP A 726 -15.70 25.88 -10.24
C ASP A 726 -15.84 24.44 -9.75
N GLN A 727 -14.78 23.61 -9.92
CA GLN A 727 -14.69 22.24 -9.44
C GLN A 727 -13.74 22.09 -8.22
N MET A 728 -13.15 23.20 -7.74
CA MET A 728 -12.31 23.18 -6.56
C MET A 728 -13.15 22.97 -5.30
N PRO A 729 -12.78 22.02 -4.43
CA PRO A 729 -13.41 21.87 -3.12
C PRO A 729 -13.26 23.14 -2.28
N GLN A 730 -14.30 23.50 -1.53
CA GLN A 730 -14.27 24.70 -0.69
C GLN A 730 -13.13 24.70 0.34
N GLU A 731 -12.81 23.53 0.90
CA GLU A 731 -11.69 23.38 1.84
C GLU A 731 -10.33 23.65 1.15
N GLU A 732 -10.17 23.29 -0.13
CA GLU A 732 -8.94 23.53 -0.87
C GLU A 732 -8.76 25.01 -1.27
N LEU A 733 -9.84 25.74 -1.51
CA LEU A 733 -9.79 27.18 -1.77
C LEU A 733 -9.21 27.98 -0.59
N SER A 734 -9.25 27.43 0.62
CA SER A 734 -8.63 28.05 1.81
C SER A 734 -7.10 27.96 1.85
N LYS A 735 -6.45 27.31 0.83
CA LYS A 735 -5.01 27.01 0.79
C LYS A 735 -4.31 27.65 -0.43
N PRO A 736 -4.32 28.99 -0.58
CA PRO A 736 -3.82 29.62 -1.81
C PRO A 736 -2.34 29.34 -2.09
N ALA A 737 -1.53 29.09 -1.08
CA ALA A 737 -0.09 28.83 -1.24
C ALA A 737 0.27 27.60 -2.05
N ILE A 738 -0.68 26.65 -2.18
CA ILE A 738 -0.41 25.37 -2.88
C ILE A 738 -1.05 25.29 -4.28
N TYR A 739 -1.80 26.29 -4.71
CA TYR A 739 -2.48 26.29 -6.00
C TYR A 739 -1.95 27.36 -6.96
N ALA A 740 -2.17 27.14 -8.22
CA ALA A 740 -1.94 28.12 -9.27
C ALA A 740 -3.10 29.13 -9.33
N THR A 741 -2.86 30.28 -9.92
CA THR A 741 -3.87 31.31 -10.16
C THR A 741 -4.05 31.47 -11.67
N ASN A 742 -5.29 31.45 -12.16
CA ASN A 742 -5.61 31.66 -13.57
C ASN A 742 -5.59 33.18 -13.90
N SER A 743 -5.86 33.52 -15.16
CA SER A 743 -5.88 34.92 -15.63
C SER A 743 -6.92 35.81 -14.95
N GLU A 744 -7.95 35.21 -14.37
CA GLU A 744 -9.03 35.91 -13.63
C GLU A 744 -8.72 36.09 -12.15
N GLY A 745 -7.56 35.56 -11.67
CA GLY A 745 -7.19 35.56 -10.26
C GLY A 745 -7.75 34.39 -9.45
N ASN A 746 -8.40 33.42 -10.06
CA ASN A 746 -9.00 32.27 -9.40
C ASN A 746 -8.01 31.13 -9.20
N LEU A 747 -8.09 30.45 -8.05
CA LEU A 747 -7.27 29.27 -7.75
C LEU A 747 -7.69 28.07 -8.58
N TYR A 748 -6.75 27.31 -9.07
CA TYR A 748 -6.98 26.07 -9.80
C TYR A 748 -5.80 25.11 -9.72
N SER A 749 -6.00 23.82 -10.05
CA SER A 749 -4.92 22.83 -10.19
C SER A 749 -4.66 22.56 -11.67
N PRO A 750 -3.50 22.98 -12.24
CA PRO A 750 -3.21 22.77 -13.66
C PRO A 750 -3.12 21.29 -14.03
N SER A 751 -3.55 20.97 -15.26
CA SER A 751 -3.25 19.66 -15.87
C SER A 751 -1.77 19.51 -16.15
N TRP A 752 -1.31 18.28 -16.17
CA TRP A 752 0.08 17.97 -16.50
C TRP A 752 0.23 16.60 -17.15
N ILE A 753 1.26 16.47 -17.97
CA ILE A 753 1.73 15.20 -18.53
C ILE A 753 3.25 15.22 -18.54
N ILE A 754 3.85 14.13 -17.99
CA ILE A 754 5.29 13.92 -18.02
C ILE A 754 5.62 12.62 -18.73
N PHE A 755 6.78 12.62 -19.38
CA PHE A 755 7.35 11.44 -20.03
C PHE A 755 8.64 11.06 -19.34
N SER A 756 8.85 9.75 -19.19
CA SER A 756 10.04 9.20 -18.56
C SER A 756 10.52 7.97 -19.33
N LEU A 757 11.83 7.74 -19.30
CA LEU A 757 12.50 6.59 -19.89
C LEU A 757 13.34 5.93 -18.82
N SER A 758 13.12 4.65 -18.57
CA SER A 758 13.92 3.85 -17.64
C SER A 758 14.37 2.55 -18.30
N GLY A 759 15.48 2.02 -17.86
CA GLY A 759 16.00 0.76 -18.38
C GLY A 759 16.75 -0.02 -17.31
N GLN A 760 16.79 -1.32 -17.52
CA GLN A 760 17.54 -2.26 -16.70
C GLN A 760 18.34 -3.18 -17.60
N PHE A 761 19.58 -3.42 -17.22
CA PHE A 761 20.47 -4.34 -17.90
C PHE A 761 21.14 -5.29 -16.91
N GLN A 762 21.00 -6.61 -17.16
CA GLN A 762 21.68 -7.63 -16.40
C GLN A 762 23.09 -7.84 -16.96
N LEU A 763 24.09 -7.23 -16.32
CA LEU A 763 25.50 -7.29 -16.75
C LEU A 763 26.10 -8.70 -16.59
N SER A 764 25.69 -9.39 -15.54
CA SER A 764 26.07 -10.78 -15.26
C SER A 764 24.99 -11.42 -14.38
N PRO A 765 24.97 -12.72 -14.13
CA PRO A 765 24.00 -13.34 -13.19
C PRO A 765 23.99 -12.68 -11.79
N ARG A 766 25.08 -12.01 -11.42
CA ARG A 766 25.25 -11.38 -10.11
C ARG A 766 25.12 -9.86 -10.08
N ILE A 767 25.19 -9.18 -11.22
CA ILE A 767 25.24 -7.70 -11.27
C ILE A 767 24.21 -7.20 -12.27
N SER A 768 23.36 -6.29 -11.83
CA SER A 768 22.42 -5.55 -12.68
C SER A 768 22.57 -4.05 -12.49
N LEU A 769 22.37 -3.32 -13.57
CA LEU A 769 22.36 -1.87 -13.64
C LEU A 769 20.98 -1.42 -14.09
N ALA A 770 20.36 -0.48 -13.35
CA ALA A 770 19.14 0.16 -13.76
C ALA A 770 19.33 1.69 -13.71
N GLY A 771 18.67 2.41 -14.61
CA GLY A 771 18.73 3.85 -14.60
C GLY A 771 17.73 4.47 -15.56
N GLY A 772 17.62 5.79 -15.51
CA GLY A 772 16.67 6.46 -16.38
C GLY A 772 16.63 7.96 -16.22
N ILE A 773 15.70 8.54 -16.97
CA ILE A 773 15.39 9.97 -16.97
C ILE A 773 13.90 10.10 -16.69
N GLU A 774 13.55 10.64 -15.54
CA GLU A 774 12.20 11.02 -15.22
C GLU A 774 11.92 12.46 -15.66
N ASN A 775 10.67 12.76 -16.01
CA ASN A 775 10.25 14.09 -16.46
C ASN A 775 11.21 14.66 -17.54
N ILE A 776 11.35 13.96 -18.66
CA ILE A 776 12.25 14.31 -19.77
C ILE A 776 12.05 15.75 -20.24
N GLY A 777 10.80 16.24 -20.23
CA GLY A 777 10.43 17.61 -20.58
C GLY A 777 10.82 18.67 -19.58
N ASP A 778 11.36 18.30 -18.42
CA ASP A 778 11.67 19.20 -17.28
C ASP A 778 10.46 20.12 -16.95
N LEU A 779 9.26 19.53 -16.97
CA LEU A 779 8.01 20.22 -16.68
C LEU A 779 7.95 20.60 -15.19
N GLN A 780 7.58 21.83 -14.88
CA GLN A 780 7.21 22.21 -13.53
C GLN A 780 5.74 21.84 -13.30
N TYR A 781 5.46 20.90 -12.40
CA TYR A 781 4.10 20.47 -12.11
C TYR A 781 3.92 20.14 -10.63
N ARG A 782 2.70 20.31 -10.17
CA ARG A 782 2.29 20.00 -8.79
C ARG A 782 1.03 19.13 -8.84
N PRO A 783 1.06 17.90 -8.29
CA PRO A 783 -0.15 17.08 -8.17
C PRO A 783 -1.22 17.78 -7.32
N TYR A 784 -2.48 17.59 -7.66
CA TYR A 784 -3.62 18.13 -6.94
C TYR A 784 -3.50 17.92 -5.42
N SER A 785 -3.89 18.94 -4.63
CA SER A 785 -3.84 18.97 -3.15
C SER A 785 -2.44 18.75 -2.54
N SER A 786 -1.35 18.88 -3.33
CA SER A 786 0.03 18.74 -2.87
C SER A 786 0.64 20.09 -2.54
N GLY A 787 1.37 20.17 -1.45
CA GLY A 787 2.20 21.35 -1.11
C GLY A 787 3.56 21.35 -1.80
N LEU A 788 4.06 20.15 -2.14
CA LEU A 788 5.34 19.96 -2.80
C LEU A 788 5.18 19.99 -4.32
N VAL A 789 6.03 20.76 -5.00
CA VAL A 789 6.17 20.67 -6.46
C VAL A 789 6.97 19.43 -6.79
N SER A 790 6.56 18.68 -7.78
CA SER A 790 7.22 17.44 -8.18
C SER A 790 8.61 17.69 -8.79
N PRO A 791 9.48 16.67 -8.84
CA PRO A 791 10.83 16.80 -9.37
C PRO A 791 10.82 17.27 -10.82
N GLY A 792 11.78 18.12 -11.17
CA GLY A 792 12.14 18.42 -12.55
C GLY A 792 12.74 17.21 -13.25
N ARG A 793 13.51 17.43 -14.32
CA ARG A 793 14.22 16.34 -14.96
C ARG A 793 15.16 15.67 -13.95
N ASN A 794 14.95 14.38 -13.72
CA ASN A 794 15.69 13.58 -12.77
C ASN A 794 16.44 12.45 -13.46
N PHE A 795 17.76 12.44 -13.29
CA PHE A 795 18.59 11.32 -13.73
C PHE A 795 18.83 10.41 -12.52
N HIS A 796 18.52 9.13 -12.66
CA HIS A 796 18.75 8.16 -11.59
C HIS A 796 19.57 6.98 -12.10
N LEU A 797 20.35 6.39 -11.21
CA LEU A 797 21.18 5.23 -11.46
C LEU A 797 21.16 4.31 -10.24
N THR A 798 20.92 3.03 -10.47
CA THR A 798 20.91 1.98 -9.45
C THR A 798 21.85 0.86 -9.86
N LEU A 799 22.80 0.53 -9.01
CA LEU A 799 23.63 -0.66 -9.13
C LEU A 799 23.19 -1.69 -8.11
N LYS A 800 22.91 -2.92 -8.56
CA LYS A 800 22.52 -4.03 -7.70
C LYS A 800 23.46 -5.20 -7.91
N GLY A 801 23.93 -5.77 -6.80
CA GLY A 801 24.69 -7.02 -6.75
C GLY A 801 23.91 -8.10 -6.04
N ASN A 802 23.95 -9.35 -6.55
CA ASN A 802 23.40 -10.54 -5.90
C ASN A 802 24.56 -11.48 -5.55
N PHE A 803 24.55 -12.12 -4.40
CA PHE A 803 25.61 -13.04 -3.94
C PHE A 803 25.07 -14.26 -3.24
#